data_e32edcdcd2dfd458aedaef2cbc787dd5
#
_entry.id   e32edcdcd2dfd458aedaef2cbc787dd5
#
_cell.length_a   1.000
_cell.length_b   1.000
_cell.length_c   1.000
_cell.angle_alpha   90.00
_cell.angle_beta   90.00
_cell.angle_gamma   90.00
#
_symmetry.space_group_name_H-M   'P 1'
#
loop_
_entity.id
_entity.type
_entity.pdbx_description
1 polymer ?
#
loop_
_entity_poly.entity_id
_entity_poly.type
_entity_poly.pdbx_seq_one_letter_code
_entity_poly.pdbx_strand_id
1 'polypeptide(L)'
;MRRKHWALSGKGLFLLLTAVLLVQTAFFTPGQSGREIHAAGADTEAAAVVQAAAGSYSYEAEAAGNTLTGKAEIKACKEATGCSGGQVAGGLWGGSSLTFNDITVETAGVYTLTVHYISGDPRSFGVSVNGGTKDHYDLPKTADWDTLGVYELEVELKAGANTIRFDDEGGYSPDIDRIDLRLSDNGGPGGPVTGTVYEAEAANNVLTGNAAVSGCAAATGCSGGRKVGNLWGGSTLQFRDIMAEKAGVYKLSIYYISGDPRPVSISVNDGASENYALPKTENWDTLGVFTLEIELKAGANTITFNDDGGWSPDIDKLEIAAAGGGGEDPGPVDNIGVIGKALDSDKYGSIKVTKHEKGATFVSRSYSITFNTESGLAAYAWNGKTLVKGAYASAQLEDKLLDSRQYTEHSFKLKDVEKIKDGHGKGVRITVENRSEGLPVMKQIYQLYEDQPYFLVSQQVVSSGAAVSSNDMAPLVVNASGGVDIGTGGDNRVLITPFDNDMWSRYQARTINTALNNNNYISSEMTAIYDNTSRTGLVIGSVTHDVWKTGIYWSGSNDKLNKLKVYGGFTSLTSTHDTIDHGKVSGQTITSPQIAVGYYNDYRDGLENYGEANAAVAPPLKFQKGVPSGVPVGWNSWGAYESSLSYDKVVEVSNFFKENLKKSFTNDGTVYINMDSYWDNLSEQQLRDAVKVIRKNGQKAGIYYGPFVYWGDNMSQPVEGTNGKYTYGDIVLRDAAGNILPKVDGAYAIDPTHPGSQQRVEYVFKKFLDYGFEYIKIDFLTHGSFEGKHYDPKVQTGIQAYNQGMAHINKTLGGKMFISASIAPMFPSQYAHARRISCDIDGTLGRTEYQLNNLTYGWWQNGTIYAYTDPDYMTLAKGGSYNAAQTRVNAAAISGTVYMNSDDVSNVEAQKLMKSLLTNKSVNEIALIGEAFRPVEGNTGTAATDVFVLQDKKDYYLAVFNYTNEAAVKTIDLKRALGVSATAKVELTDVWTGTKAEVKDSLQVNLEGAQSKLYKVKVKK
;
A
#
# COMPACT_ATOMS: atom_id res chain seq x y z
N MET A 1 -46.53 -6.89 -33.59
CA MET A 1 -46.62 -7.71 -34.84
C MET A 1 -45.24 -7.94 -35.41
N ARG A 2 -44.93 -9.21 -35.53
CA ARG A 2 -43.92 -9.84 -36.40
C ARG A 2 -42.44 -9.35 -36.35
N ARG A 3 -41.68 -10.29 -35.73
CA ARG A 3 -40.28 -10.68 -35.97
C ARG A 3 -39.84 -10.65 -37.43
N LYS A 4 -38.55 -10.36 -37.66
CA LYS A 4 -37.68 -11.19 -38.51
C LYS A 4 -36.23 -11.11 -38.05
N HIS A 5 -35.69 -12.30 -37.77
CA HIS A 5 -34.28 -12.65 -37.63
C HIS A 5 -33.51 -12.39 -38.94
N TRP A 6 -32.23 -11.98 -38.78
CA TRP A 6 -31.15 -12.48 -39.67
C TRP A 6 -29.89 -12.65 -38.82
N ALA A 7 -29.45 -13.88 -38.78
CA ALA A 7 -28.16 -14.28 -38.32
C ALA A 7 -27.19 -14.29 -39.50
N LEU A 8 -25.99 -13.81 -39.33
CA LEU A 8 -24.87 -14.24 -40.17
C LEU A 8 -23.58 -14.20 -39.33
N SER A 9 -23.01 -15.36 -39.28
CA SER A 9 -21.73 -15.81 -38.80
C SER A 9 -20.53 -15.08 -39.40
N GLY A 10 -19.44 -14.95 -38.63
CA GLY A 10 -18.14 -14.71 -39.24
C GLY A 10 -17.06 -14.37 -38.24
N LYS A 11 -16.45 -15.37 -37.65
CA LYS A 11 -15.01 -15.57 -37.39
C LYS A 11 -14.15 -14.35 -37.15
N GLY A 12 -13.66 -14.14 -35.94
CA GLY A 12 -12.31 -14.42 -35.48
C GLY A 12 -11.20 -13.57 -36.10
N LEU A 13 -10.58 -12.72 -35.29
CA LEU A 13 -9.19 -12.39 -35.53
C LEU A 13 -8.48 -12.21 -34.17
N PHE A 14 -7.78 -13.28 -33.82
CA PHE A 14 -6.69 -13.20 -32.82
C PHE A 14 -5.52 -12.48 -33.49
N LEU A 15 -5.03 -11.43 -32.91
CA LEU A 15 -3.74 -10.85 -33.26
C LEU A 15 -2.70 -11.26 -32.23
N LEU A 16 -1.92 -12.26 -32.57
CA LEU A 16 -0.62 -12.53 -31.99
C LEU A 16 0.35 -11.43 -32.42
N LEU A 17 0.94 -10.72 -31.48
CA LEU A 17 2.15 -9.95 -31.75
C LEU A 17 3.36 -10.86 -31.57
N THR A 18 3.96 -11.27 -32.69
CA THR A 18 5.29 -11.87 -32.76
C THR A 18 6.33 -10.78 -32.85
N ALA A 19 7.22 -10.71 -31.86
CA ALA A 19 8.43 -9.89 -31.93
C ALA A 19 9.40 -10.45 -32.96
N VAL A 20 9.85 -9.61 -33.87
CA VAL A 20 10.92 -9.92 -34.84
C VAL A 20 12.25 -9.52 -34.23
N LEU A 21 13.09 -10.52 -33.97
CA LEU A 21 14.51 -10.36 -33.64
C LEU A 21 15.30 -10.12 -34.92
N LEU A 22 15.98 -9.00 -35.02
CA LEU A 22 17.00 -8.75 -36.05
C LEU A 22 18.38 -9.00 -35.45
N VAL A 23 18.99 -10.09 -35.89
CA VAL A 23 20.39 -10.45 -35.64
C VAL A 23 21.29 -9.66 -36.61
N GLN A 24 22.28 -8.95 -36.08
CA GLN A 24 23.47 -8.58 -36.83
C GLN A 24 24.69 -9.24 -36.22
N THR A 25 25.20 -10.16 -36.98
CA THR A 25 26.49 -10.84 -36.84
C THR A 25 27.64 -9.93 -37.25
N ALA A 26 28.68 -9.87 -36.44
CA ALA A 26 30.00 -9.48 -36.89
C ALA A 26 31.06 -10.43 -36.31
N PHE A 27 31.80 -11.04 -37.22
CA PHE A 27 32.89 -11.97 -37.00
C PHE A 27 34.10 -11.31 -36.34
N PHE A 28 34.77 -12.05 -35.49
CA PHE A 28 36.23 -12.18 -35.45
C PHE A 28 36.67 -13.40 -34.59
N THR A 29 37.46 -14.26 -35.19
CA THR A 29 38.21 -15.39 -34.63
C THR A 29 39.72 -15.11 -34.68
N PRO A 30 40.58 -16.00 -34.26
CA PRO A 30 41.02 -16.33 -32.89
C PRO A 30 42.54 -16.19 -32.70
N GLY A 31 43.05 -16.25 -31.49
CA GLY A 31 44.51 -16.35 -31.24
C GLY A 31 44.81 -17.20 -30.02
N GLN A 32 45.54 -18.31 -30.28
CA GLN A 32 46.01 -19.30 -29.36
C GLN A 32 47.16 -18.87 -28.46
N SER A 33 47.27 -19.49 -27.29
CA SER A 33 48.42 -20.16 -26.68
C SER A 33 48.18 -20.36 -25.20
N GLY A 34 48.07 -21.51 -24.57
CA GLY A 34 48.99 -22.68 -24.62
C GLY A 34 49.93 -22.62 -23.42
N ARG A 35 49.62 -23.40 -22.35
CA ARG A 35 50.64 -24.18 -21.62
C ARG A 35 50.00 -25.08 -20.56
N GLU A 36 50.21 -26.37 -20.76
CA GLU A 36 50.09 -27.45 -19.78
C GLU A 36 51.09 -27.27 -18.63
N ILE A 37 50.83 -27.88 -17.48
CA ILE A 37 51.80 -28.79 -16.81
C ILE A 37 51.10 -29.52 -15.63
N HIS A 38 51.04 -30.83 -15.80
CA HIS A 38 51.24 -31.98 -14.92
C HIS A 38 50.51 -32.18 -13.60
N ALA A 39 49.94 -33.38 -13.61
CA ALA A 39 49.43 -34.18 -12.48
C ALA A 39 50.52 -34.65 -11.51
N ALA A 40 50.18 -34.85 -10.26
CA ALA A 40 50.46 -36.06 -9.49
C ALA A 40 49.93 -35.96 -8.06
N GLY A 41 49.33 -37.03 -7.57
CA GLY A 41 49.20 -37.32 -6.17
C GLY A 41 47.79 -37.69 -5.72
N ALA A 42 47.51 -39.01 -5.75
CA ALA A 42 46.36 -39.61 -5.09
C ALA A 42 46.51 -39.52 -3.57
N ASP A 43 45.45 -39.10 -2.89
CA ASP A 43 45.17 -39.63 -1.54
C ASP A 43 43.65 -39.46 -1.23
N THR A 44 43.10 -40.54 -0.79
CA THR A 44 41.81 -40.82 -0.17
C THR A 44 40.95 -39.60 0.24
N GLU A 45 39.86 -39.35 -0.48
CA GLU A 45 38.81 -38.40 -0.10
C GLU A 45 37.74 -39.07 0.80
N ALA A 46 37.65 -38.52 1.99
CA ALA A 46 36.43 -38.60 2.80
C ALA A 46 35.38 -37.66 2.17
N ALA A 47 34.13 -38.08 2.15
CA ALA A 47 33.00 -37.35 1.58
C ALA A 47 32.99 -35.87 1.97
N ALA A 48 33.06 -34.99 0.99
CA ALA A 48 32.95 -33.54 1.20
C ALA A 48 31.50 -33.13 1.48
N VAL A 49 31.23 -32.75 2.71
CA VAL A 49 30.01 -31.99 3.07
C VAL A 49 30.25 -30.53 2.68
N VAL A 50 29.57 -30.05 1.66
CA VAL A 50 29.54 -28.62 1.35
C VAL A 50 28.62 -27.93 2.34
N GLN A 51 29.21 -27.25 3.31
CA GLN A 51 28.49 -26.49 4.31
C GLN A 51 27.91 -25.21 3.64
N ALA A 52 26.65 -25.27 3.22
CA ALA A 52 25.84 -24.08 2.89
C ALA A 52 25.39 -23.41 4.20
N ALA A 53 24.91 -22.19 4.18
CA ALA A 53 24.59 -21.31 5.32
C ALA A 53 24.04 -22.05 6.56
N ALA A 54 24.33 -21.58 7.76
CA ALA A 54 23.99 -22.23 9.04
C ALA A 54 22.55 -22.79 9.05
N GLY A 55 22.39 -24.13 9.14
CA GLY A 55 21.10 -24.81 9.25
C GLY A 55 20.58 -25.51 7.97
N SER A 56 21.31 -25.49 6.86
CA SER A 56 20.96 -26.27 5.64
C SER A 56 22.01 -27.31 5.30
N TYR A 57 21.58 -28.47 4.83
CA TYR A 57 22.44 -29.61 4.49
C TYR A 57 22.09 -30.12 3.09
N SER A 58 23.06 -30.48 2.28
CA SER A 58 22.87 -31.06 0.94
C SER A 58 23.58 -32.41 0.82
N TYR A 59 22.91 -33.39 0.19
CA TYR A 59 23.39 -34.75 0.05
C TYR A 59 23.14 -35.23 -1.38
N GLU A 60 24.18 -35.61 -2.08
CA GLU A 60 24.16 -36.12 -3.46
C GLU A 60 23.64 -37.56 -3.51
N ALA A 61 22.77 -37.88 -4.48
CA ALA A 61 22.22 -39.21 -4.62
C ALA A 61 23.26 -40.25 -5.06
N GLU A 62 24.29 -39.84 -5.81
CA GLU A 62 25.39 -40.68 -6.26
C GLU A 62 26.49 -40.84 -5.23
N ALA A 63 26.42 -40.23 -4.05
CA ALA A 63 27.47 -40.32 -3.03
C ALA A 63 27.76 -41.78 -2.66
N ALA A 64 29.04 -42.13 -2.56
CA ALA A 64 29.50 -43.51 -2.30
C ALA A 64 29.02 -44.09 -0.97
N GLY A 65 28.59 -43.24 0.00
CA GLY A 65 27.99 -43.65 1.28
C GLY A 65 26.54 -44.12 1.14
N ASN A 66 25.87 -43.86 0.05
CA ASN A 66 24.46 -44.24 -0.15
C ASN A 66 24.33 -45.73 -0.53
N THR A 67 23.16 -46.29 -0.20
CA THR A 67 22.86 -47.71 -0.53
C THR A 67 21.81 -47.75 -1.64
N LEU A 68 22.17 -48.40 -2.74
CA LEU A 68 21.27 -48.71 -3.86
C LEU A 68 20.93 -50.20 -3.79
N THR A 69 19.65 -50.52 -4.00
CA THR A 69 19.20 -51.93 -4.03
C THR A 69 18.36 -52.22 -5.28
N GLY A 70 18.27 -53.52 -5.63
CA GLY A 70 17.50 -53.94 -6.79
C GLY A 70 18.11 -53.55 -8.14
N LYS A 71 17.40 -52.71 -8.90
CA LYS A 71 17.79 -52.18 -10.20
C LYS A 71 18.25 -50.74 -10.16
N ALA A 72 18.32 -50.18 -8.95
CA ALA A 72 18.79 -48.81 -8.77
C ALA A 72 20.27 -48.69 -9.17
N GLU A 73 20.59 -47.70 -9.95
CA GLU A 73 21.97 -47.50 -10.48
C GLU A 73 22.28 -46.00 -10.64
N ILE A 74 23.57 -45.66 -10.55
CA ILE A 74 24.02 -44.29 -10.84
C ILE A 74 24.17 -44.12 -12.37
N LYS A 75 23.57 -43.05 -12.90
CA LYS A 75 23.54 -42.71 -14.29
C LYS A 75 24.17 -41.35 -14.53
N ALA A 76 24.88 -41.18 -15.68
CA ALA A 76 25.33 -39.86 -16.08
C ALA A 76 24.17 -38.98 -16.48
N CYS A 77 24.19 -37.74 -16.00
CA CYS A 77 23.28 -36.68 -16.38
C CYS A 77 23.86 -35.92 -17.58
N LYS A 78 23.03 -35.43 -18.49
CA LYS A 78 23.49 -34.57 -19.58
C LYS A 78 23.97 -33.23 -19.02
N GLU A 79 25.07 -32.69 -19.57
CA GLU A 79 25.66 -31.41 -19.14
C GLU A 79 24.63 -30.23 -19.16
N ALA A 80 23.71 -30.23 -20.13
CA ALA A 80 22.65 -29.23 -20.28
C ALA A 80 21.55 -29.30 -19.19
N THR A 81 21.43 -30.40 -18.44
CA THR A 81 20.43 -30.63 -17.40
C THR A 81 20.81 -29.93 -16.09
N GLY A 82 22.08 -29.73 -15.84
CA GLY A 82 22.60 -29.04 -14.67
C GLY A 82 22.50 -29.82 -13.35
N CYS A 83 22.54 -31.18 -13.41
CA CYS A 83 22.56 -32.03 -12.22
C CYS A 83 23.82 -31.76 -11.40
N SER A 84 23.71 -31.83 -10.11
CA SER A 84 24.83 -31.74 -9.18
C SER A 84 25.74 -32.97 -9.38
N GLY A 85 27.02 -32.81 -9.33
CA GLY A 85 27.96 -33.90 -9.60
C GLY A 85 27.92 -34.47 -11.02
N GLY A 86 26.98 -34.07 -11.87
CA GLY A 86 26.83 -34.58 -13.25
C GLY A 86 26.25 -36.01 -13.32
N GLN A 87 25.70 -36.53 -12.25
CA GLN A 87 25.14 -37.87 -12.14
C GLN A 87 23.79 -37.85 -11.40
N VAL A 88 23.00 -38.92 -11.49
CA VAL A 88 21.74 -39.11 -10.80
C VAL A 88 21.58 -40.56 -10.38
N ALA A 89 20.84 -40.85 -9.34
CA ALA A 89 20.42 -42.20 -8.97
C ALA A 89 19.08 -42.50 -9.66
N GLY A 90 19.05 -43.45 -10.57
CA GLY A 90 17.88 -43.87 -11.31
C GLY A 90 17.65 -45.35 -11.28
N GLY A 91 16.77 -45.90 -12.14
CA GLY A 91 16.42 -47.32 -12.13
C GLY A 91 15.61 -47.75 -10.92
N LEU A 92 14.91 -46.83 -10.26
CA LEU A 92 14.07 -47.10 -9.10
C LEU A 92 12.73 -47.71 -9.53
N TRP A 93 12.71 -49.06 -9.73
CA TRP A 93 11.51 -49.85 -10.08
C TRP A 93 11.67 -51.32 -9.73
N GLY A 94 10.55 -52.05 -9.55
CA GLY A 94 10.55 -53.49 -9.30
C GLY A 94 11.13 -53.91 -7.96
N GLY A 95 10.86 -53.15 -6.92
CA GLY A 95 11.36 -53.37 -5.54
C GLY A 95 12.72 -52.73 -5.28
N SER A 96 13.11 -51.73 -6.06
CA SER A 96 14.39 -51.00 -5.95
C SER A 96 14.30 -49.84 -4.99
N SER A 97 15.44 -49.52 -4.34
CA SER A 97 15.51 -48.35 -3.44
C SER A 97 16.82 -47.61 -3.49
N LEU A 98 16.80 -46.35 -3.13
CA LEU A 98 17.93 -45.49 -2.80
C LEU A 98 17.84 -45.12 -1.32
N THR A 99 18.91 -45.33 -0.53
CA THR A 99 19.00 -44.89 0.86
C THR A 99 20.16 -43.94 1.06
N PHE A 100 19.88 -42.76 1.51
CA PHE A 100 20.88 -41.81 2.03
C PHE A 100 21.22 -42.24 3.48
N ASN A 101 22.44 -42.65 3.75
CA ASN A 101 22.82 -43.26 5.01
C ASN A 101 23.37 -42.29 6.05
N ASP A 102 24.14 -41.34 5.68
CA ASP A 102 24.91 -40.50 6.59
C ASP A 102 24.29 -39.08 6.72
N ILE A 103 22.97 -39.04 6.81
CA ILE A 103 22.23 -37.76 7.05
C ILE A 103 22.46 -37.32 8.49
N THR A 104 23.27 -36.28 8.69
CA THR A 104 23.58 -35.78 10.05
C THR A 104 23.04 -34.38 10.24
N VAL A 105 22.20 -34.20 11.27
CA VAL A 105 21.63 -32.91 11.66
C VAL A 105 21.97 -32.59 13.10
N GLU A 106 22.21 -31.30 13.40
CA GLU A 106 22.61 -30.89 14.77
C GLU A 106 21.45 -30.89 15.75
N THR A 107 20.25 -30.62 15.28
CA THR A 107 19.04 -30.46 16.11
C THR A 107 17.97 -31.43 15.67
N ALA A 108 17.31 -32.09 16.64
CA ALA A 108 16.13 -32.90 16.35
C ALA A 108 14.93 -31.98 15.98
N GLY A 109 14.15 -32.37 14.98
CA GLY A 109 12.98 -31.60 14.59
C GLY A 109 12.42 -32.03 13.25
N VAL A 110 11.42 -31.29 12.79
CA VAL A 110 10.88 -31.44 11.42
C VAL A 110 11.76 -30.67 10.45
N TYR A 111 12.15 -31.33 9.38
CA TYR A 111 12.96 -30.75 8.31
C TYR A 111 12.18 -30.74 7.00
N THR A 112 12.24 -29.63 6.28
CA THR A 112 11.87 -29.58 4.87
C THR A 112 12.93 -30.35 4.08
N LEU A 113 12.51 -31.45 3.46
CA LEU A 113 13.31 -32.25 2.54
C LEU A 113 12.99 -31.83 1.10
N THR A 114 13.91 -31.19 0.45
CA THR A 114 13.82 -30.79 -0.95
C THR A 114 14.47 -31.86 -1.81
N VAL A 115 13.71 -32.54 -2.66
CA VAL A 115 14.17 -33.59 -3.57
C VAL A 115 14.36 -33.00 -4.96
N HIS A 116 15.59 -33.04 -5.49
CA HIS A 116 15.89 -32.67 -6.88
C HIS A 116 15.81 -33.91 -7.76
N TYR A 117 14.95 -33.88 -8.77
CA TYR A 117 14.62 -35.07 -9.56
C TYR A 117 14.40 -34.78 -11.04
N ILE A 118 14.46 -35.84 -11.85
CA ILE A 118 14.12 -35.81 -13.29
C ILE A 118 13.05 -36.84 -13.57
N SER A 119 11.96 -36.43 -14.24
CA SER A 119 10.90 -37.35 -14.68
C SER A 119 10.10 -36.75 -15.84
N GLY A 120 10.23 -37.31 -17.01
CA GLY A 120 9.46 -36.95 -18.21
C GLY A 120 7.97 -37.31 -18.15
N ASP A 121 7.58 -38.14 -17.16
CA ASP A 121 6.20 -38.55 -16.88
C ASP A 121 5.89 -38.34 -15.39
N PRO A 122 4.62 -38.16 -14.97
CA PRO A 122 4.26 -38.21 -13.55
C PRO A 122 4.65 -39.56 -12.94
N ARG A 123 5.35 -39.54 -11.81
CA ARG A 123 5.84 -40.74 -11.11
C ARG A 123 5.73 -40.56 -9.60
N SER A 124 5.72 -41.69 -8.88
CA SER A 124 5.68 -41.70 -7.42
C SER A 124 6.92 -42.35 -6.81
N PHE A 125 7.17 -42.03 -5.55
CA PHE A 125 8.08 -42.76 -4.69
C PHE A 125 7.53 -42.84 -3.25
N GLY A 126 7.99 -43.85 -2.51
CA GLY A 126 7.77 -43.92 -1.08
C GLY A 126 8.99 -43.44 -0.32
N VAL A 127 8.81 -42.65 0.75
CA VAL A 127 9.88 -42.15 1.61
C VAL A 127 9.73 -42.72 3.00
N SER A 128 10.82 -43.25 3.57
CA SER A 128 10.88 -43.64 4.96
C SER A 128 12.14 -43.09 5.65
N VAL A 129 11.99 -42.68 6.92
CA VAL A 129 13.06 -42.09 7.73
C VAL A 129 13.41 -43.04 8.85
N ASN A 130 14.71 -43.30 9.03
CA ASN A 130 15.22 -44.16 10.12
C ASN A 130 14.56 -45.54 10.20
N GLY A 131 14.12 -46.11 9.07
CA GLY A 131 13.42 -47.38 8.99
C GLY A 131 12.00 -47.36 9.58
N GLY A 132 11.39 -46.16 9.70
CA GLY A 132 9.99 -45.97 10.10
C GLY A 132 8.98 -46.35 9.02
N THR A 133 7.74 -45.92 9.17
CA THR A 133 6.66 -46.06 8.18
C THR A 133 7.03 -45.40 6.88
N LYS A 134 6.56 -45.98 5.78
CA LYS A 134 6.79 -45.44 4.45
C LYS A 134 5.59 -44.60 4.03
N ASP A 135 5.81 -43.35 3.70
CA ASP A 135 4.82 -42.45 3.18
C ASP A 135 4.93 -42.34 1.65
N HIS A 136 3.80 -42.22 0.96
CA HIS A 136 3.69 -42.20 -0.50
C HIS A 136 3.58 -40.76 -1.00
N TYR A 137 4.33 -40.47 -2.09
CA TYR A 137 4.35 -39.15 -2.74
C TYR A 137 4.24 -39.28 -4.26
N ASP A 138 3.29 -38.58 -4.86
CA ASP A 138 3.12 -38.43 -6.29
C ASP A 138 3.85 -37.19 -6.79
N LEU A 139 4.78 -37.33 -7.71
CA LEU A 139 5.55 -36.24 -8.27
C LEU A 139 5.06 -35.87 -9.68
N PRO A 140 4.89 -34.59 -9.98
CA PRO A 140 4.61 -34.15 -11.34
C PRO A 140 5.79 -34.47 -12.27
N LYS A 141 5.52 -34.56 -13.56
CA LYS A 141 6.61 -34.62 -14.54
C LYS A 141 7.40 -33.32 -14.57
N THR A 142 8.69 -33.41 -14.81
CA THR A 142 9.51 -32.25 -15.22
C THR A 142 9.18 -31.86 -16.66
N ALA A 143 9.75 -30.79 -17.20
CA ALA A 143 9.45 -30.36 -18.57
C ALA A 143 9.71 -31.48 -19.59
N ASP A 144 10.80 -32.25 -19.39
CA ASP A 144 11.20 -33.41 -20.17
C ASP A 144 12.15 -34.30 -19.36
N TRP A 145 12.77 -35.31 -20.01
CA TRP A 145 13.77 -36.19 -19.38
C TRP A 145 15.15 -35.61 -19.21
N ASP A 146 15.34 -34.37 -19.59
CA ASP A 146 16.61 -33.63 -19.51
C ASP A 146 16.45 -32.33 -18.67
N THR A 147 15.34 -32.18 -17.93
CA THR A 147 15.09 -31.01 -17.08
C THR A 147 14.97 -31.42 -15.62
N LEU A 148 15.73 -30.74 -14.75
CA LEU A 148 15.69 -30.95 -13.31
C LEU A 148 14.44 -30.27 -12.71
N GLY A 149 13.72 -30.96 -11.86
CA GLY A 149 12.60 -30.47 -11.07
C GLY A 149 12.89 -30.55 -9.58
N VAL A 150 12.04 -29.94 -8.78
CA VAL A 150 12.14 -29.90 -7.33
C VAL A 150 10.81 -30.32 -6.71
N TYR A 151 10.87 -31.13 -5.65
CA TYR A 151 9.72 -31.53 -4.86
C TYR A 151 10.05 -31.41 -3.38
N GLU A 152 9.21 -30.75 -2.59
CA GLU A 152 9.40 -30.52 -1.16
C GLU A 152 8.43 -31.38 -0.34
N LEU A 153 8.94 -31.94 0.74
CA LEU A 153 8.16 -32.69 1.72
C LEU A 153 8.76 -32.52 3.13
N GLU A 154 8.02 -32.84 4.15
CA GLU A 154 8.52 -32.76 5.53
C GLU A 154 8.95 -34.12 6.08
N VAL A 155 10.08 -34.17 6.80
CA VAL A 155 10.59 -35.34 7.48
C VAL A 155 10.99 -35.02 8.92
N GLU A 156 10.69 -35.93 9.84
CA GLU A 156 11.12 -35.79 11.24
C GLU A 156 12.49 -36.47 11.42
N LEU A 157 13.50 -35.65 11.79
CA LEU A 157 14.87 -36.13 12.02
C LEU A 157 15.27 -35.99 13.49
N LYS A 158 16.01 -36.94 14.00
CA LYS A 158 16.63 -36.87 15.35
C LYS A 158 18.01 -36.18 15.23
N ALA A 159 18.44 -35.52 16.31
CA ALA A 159 19.81 -35.00 16.37
C ALA A 159 20.84 -36.15 16.20
N GLY A 160 21.88 -35.89 15.41
CA GLY A 160 22.88 -36.85 14.99
C GLY A 160 22.52 -37.56 13.69
N ALA A 161 22.98 -38.81 13.54
CA ALA A 161 22.84 -39.56 12.30
C ALA A 161 21.40 -40.06 12.04
N ASN A 162 20.92 -39.91 10.82
CA ASN A 162 19.65 -40.38 10.29
C ASN A 162 19.85 -41.08 8.96
N THR A 163 18.81 -41.77 8.50
CA THR A 163 18.72 -42.36 7.17
C THR A 163 17.42 -41.93 6.51
N ILE A 164 17.46 -41.62 5.22
CA ILE A 164 16.28 -41.32 4.39
C ILE A 164 16.30 -42.30 3.23
N ARG A 165 15.23 -43.07 3.06
CA ARG A 165 15.12 -44.09 2.03
C ARG A 165 13.97 -43.77 1.08
N PHE A 166 14.26 -43.85 -0.22
CA PHE A 166 13.31 -43.76 -1.31
C PHE A 166 13.09 -45.14 -1.90
N ASP A 167 11.85 -45.57 -1.96
CA ASP A 167 11.41 -46.87 -2.54
C ASP A 167 10.53 -46.64 -3.75
N ASP A 168 10.53 -47.57 -4.69
CA ASP A 168 9.51 -47.58 -5.72
C ASP A 168 8.13 -47.92 -5.13
N GLU A 169 7.06 -47.48 -5.78
CA GLU A 169 5.67 -47.72 -5.40
C GLU A 169 4.93 -48.63 -6.40
N GLY A 170 5.65 -49.65 -6.90
CA GLY A 170 5.13 -50.62 -7.84
C GLY A 170 5.18 -50.18 -9.28
N GLY A 171 5.78 -49.05 -9.58
CA GLY A 171 6.03 -48.47 -10.90
C GLY A 171 7.46 -47.99 -11.07
N TYR A 172 7.69 -47.10 -12.03
CA TYR A 172 8.95 -46.40 -12.19
C TYR A 172 8.91 -45.12 -11.33
N SER A 173 9.88 -44.94 -10.44
CA SER A 173 10.09 -43.70 -9.71
C SER A 173 10.96 -42.73 -10.50
N PRO A 174 10.98 -41.43 -10.16
CA PRO A 174 11.87 -40.43 -10.74
C PRO A 174 13.34 -40.77 -10.55
N ASP A 175 14.22 -40.29 -11.43
CA ASP A 175 15.65 -40.26 -11.18
C ASP A 175 15.97 -39.12 -10.20
N ILE A 176 16.74 -39.39 -9.15
CA ILE A 176 17.02 -38.44 -8.07
C ILE A 176 18.45 -37.92 -8.21
N ASP A 177 18.62 -36.58 -8.21
CA ASP A 177 19.91 -35.90 -8.28
C ASP A 177 20.51 -35.72 -6.88
N ARG A 178 19.84 -34.98 -6.03
CA ARG A 178 20.24 -34.73 -4.64
C ARG A 178 19.05 -34.44 -3.75
N ILE A 179 19.31 -34.43 -2.46
CA ILE A 179 18.36 -33.94 -1.47
C ILE A 179 18.98 -32.79 -0.67
N ASP A 180 18.20 -31.75 -0.43
CA ASP A 180 18.55 -30.67 0.47
C ASP A 180 17.66 -30.76 1.71
N LEU A 181 18.24 -30.54 2.91
CA LEU A 181 17.52 -30.54 4.17
C LEU A 181 17.67 -29.17 4.83
N ARG A 182 16.56 -28.60 5.21
CA ARG A 182 16.51 -27.39 6.02
C ARG A 182 15.60 -27.65 7.23
N LEU A 183 16.08 -27.31 8.42
CA LEU A 183 15.23 -27.40 9.62
C LEU A 183 13.95 -26.59 9.35
N SER A 184 12.79 -27.26 9.38
CA SER A 184 11.51 -26.57 9.31
C SER A 184 11.39 -25.74 10.57
N ASP A 185 11.03 -24.46 10.46
CA ASP A 185 10.95 -23.51 11.57
C ASP A 185 9.86 -23.84 12.60
N ASN A 186 9.45 -25.09 12.66
CA ASN A 186 8.47 -25.65 13.58
C ASN A 186 9.14 -26.33 14.80
N GLY A 187 9.70 -25.54 15.72
CA GLY A 187 10.05 -26.09 17.02
C GLY A 187 11.44 -25.81 17.59
N GLY A 188 11.70 -24.54 17.95
CA GLY A 188 12.77 -24.16 18.86
C GLY A 188 12.54 -22.73 19.33
N PRO A 189 12.94 -22.34 20.57
CA PRO A 189 12.62 -21.02 21.10
C PRO A 189 13.45 -19.93 20.37
N GLY A 190 12.79 -19.12 19.52
CA GLY A 190 13.34 -17.84 19.04
C GLY A 190 13.46 -17.63 17.53
N GLY A 191 12.41 -17.95 16.72
CA GLY A 191 12.28 -17.53 15.32
C GLY A 191 10.92 -16.86 15.04
N PRO A 192 10.72 -16.13 13.93
CA PRO A 192 9.43 -15.51 13.66
C PRO A 192 8.32 -16.57 13.59
N VAL A 193 7.20 -16.31 14.23
CA VAL A 193 6.07 -17.24 14.37
C VAL A 193 5.45 -17.48 12.99
N THR A 194 5.81 -18.59 12.33
CA THR A 194 5.03 -19.13 11.21
C THR A 194 3.75 -19.74 11.75
N GLY A 195 2.61 -19.49 11.07
CA GLY A 195 1.32 -19.98 11.50
C GLY A 195 1.20 -21.50 11.36
N THR A 196 0.38 -22.15 12.20
CA THR A 196 0.03 -23.56 12.02
C THR A 196 -0.88 -23.71 10.82
N VAL A 197 -0.53 -24.62 9.88
CA VAL A 197 -1.29 -24.88 8.65
C VAL A 197 -2.34 -25.97 8.91
N TYR A 198 -3.53 -25.79 8.32
CA TYR A 198 -4.65 -26.73 8.36
C TYR A 198 -5.21 -26.90 6.95
N GLU A 199 -5.06 -28.08 6.35
CA GLU A 199 -5.52 -28.38 5.00
C GLU A 199 -7.05 -28.50 4.95
N ALA A 200 -7.68 -27.97 3.91
CA ALA A 200 -9.14 -28.02 3.76
C ALA A 200 -9.65 -29.44 3.54
N GLU A 201 -8.89 -30.27 2.83
CA GLU A 201 -9.19 -31.69 2.57
C GLU A 201 -8.80 -32.65 3.67
N ALA A 202 -8.27 -32.16 4.80
CA ALA A 202 -7.86 -33.03 5.92
C ALA A 202 -9.02 -33.93 6.38
N ALA A 203 -8.70 -35.21 6.67
CA ALA A 203 -9.71 -36.24 6.96
C ALA A 203 -10.52 -36.00 8.24
N ASN A 204 -10.02 -35.17 9.19
CA ASN A 204 -10.74 -34.75 10.38
C ASN A 204 -11.72 -33.60 10.17
N ASN A 205 -11.68 -32.91 9.02
CA ASN A 205 -12.64 -31.87 8.67
C ASN A 205 -14.01 -32.46 8.32
N VAL A 206 -15.05 -31.65 8.50
CA VAL A 206 -16.42 -32.07 8.19
C VAL A 206 -16.94 -31.27 7.01
N LEU A 207 -17.33 -31.99 5.95
CA LEU A 207 -18.01 -31.46 4.78
C LEU A 207 -19.49 -31.83 4.83
N THR A 208 -20.35 -30.86 4.54
CA THR A 208 -21.80 -31.10 4.43
C THR A 208 -22.36 -30.55 3.12
N GLY A 209 -23.55 -31.02 2.75
CA GLY A 209 -24.22 -30.57 1.54
C GLY A 209 -23.49 -30.97 0.25
N ASN A 210 -23.19 -30.02 -0.60
CA ASN A 210 -22.50 -30.21 -1.88
C ASN A 210 -20.98 -30.07 -1.76
N ALA A 211 -20.45 -29.66 -0.61
CA ALA A 211 -19.02 -29.45 -0.37
C ALA A 211 -18.24 -30.74 -0.67
N ALA A 212 -17.21 -30.66 -1.47
CA ALA A 212 -16.43 -31.80 -1.92
C ALA A 212 -14.96 -31.48 -2.12
N VAL A 213 -14.10 -32.45 -1.79
CA VAL A 213 -12.68 -32.40 -2.14
C VAL A 213 -12.52 -32.60 -3.64
N SER A 214 -11.70 -31.78 -4.29
CA SER A 214 -11.36 -31.85 -5.70
C SER A 214 -9.87 -31.64 -5.92
N GLY A 215 -9.33 -32.10 -7.06
CA GLY A 215 -7.95 -31.83 -7.43
C GLY A 215 -7.74 -30.40 -7.89
N CYS A 216 -6.56 -29.85 -7.62
CA CYS A 216 -6.06 -28.63 -8.19
C CYS A 216 -5.23 -28.88 -9.45
N ALA A 217 -5.25 -27.97 -10.43
CA ALA A 217 -4.29 -27.99 -11.52
C ALA A 217 -2.87 -27.79 -10.97
N ALA A 218 -1.89 -28.53 -11.50
CA ALA A 218 -0.50 -28.48 -11.00
C ALA A 218 0.12 -27.07 -11.03
N ALA A 219 -0.34 -26.21 -11.98
CA ALA A 219 0.11 -24.82 -12.08
C ALA A 219 -0.47 -23.88 -10.99
N THR A 220 -1.50 -24.33 -10.25
CA THR A 220 -2.21 -23.51 -9.23
C THR A 220 -1.42 -23.41 -7.92
N GLY A 221 -0.59 -24.40 -7.60
CA GLY A 221 0.22 -24.43 -6.39
C GLY A 221 -0.56 -24.67 -5.10
N CYS A 222 -1.73 -25.36 -5.18
CA CYS A 222 -2.47 -25.75 -3.97
C CYS A 222 -1.65 -26.71 -3.12
N SER A 223 -1.75 -26.57 -1.80
CA SER A 223 -1.19 -27.50 -0.82
C SER A 223 -1.80 -28.91 -1.02
N GLY A 224 -0.96 -29.94 -0.96
CA GLY A 224 -1.42 -31.30 -1.23
C GLY A 224 -2.02 -31.59 -2.61
N GLY A 225 -2.02 -30.59 -3.53
CA GLY A 225 -2.63 -30.72 -4.86
C GLY A 225 -4.15 -30.84 -4.84
N ARG A 226 -4.81 -30.48 -3.74
CA ARG A 226 -6.26 -30.60 -3.51
C ARG A 226 -6.85 -29.33 -2.94
N LYS A 227 -8.18 -29.23 -2.98
CA LYS A 227 -8.96 -28.14 -2.42
C LYS A 227 -10.38 -28.62 -2.08
N VAL A 228 -11.09 -27.92 -1.24
CA VAL A 228 -12.52 -28.10 -1.02
C VAL A 228 -13.29 -27.04 -1.78
N GLY A 229 -14.18 -27.48 -2.65
CA GLY A 229 -15.06 -26.63 -3.44
C GLY A 229 -16.53 -26.99 -3.29
N ASN A 230 -17.38 -26.48 -4.19
CA ASN A 230 -18.83 -26.68 -4.21
C ASN A 230 -19.54 -26.19 -2.92
N LEU A 231 -19.01 -25.13 -2.32
CA LEU A 231 -19.63 -24.48 -1.16
C LEU A 231 -20.79 -23.58 -1.63
N TRP A 232 -21.99 -24.18 -1.77
CA TRP A 232 -23.24 -23.52 -2.17
C TRP A 232 -24.47 -24.29 -1.69
N GLY A 233 -25.64 -23.63 -1.59
CA GLY A 233 -26.91 -24.26 -1.24
C GLY A 233 -26.97 -24.83 0.18
N GLY A 234 -26.39 -24.14 1.15
CA GLY A 234 -26.32 -24.53 2.56
C GLY A 234 -25.20 -25.51 2.86
N SER A 235 -24.18 -25.57 1.98
CA SER A 235 -23.03 -26.46 2.18
C SER A 235 -22.02 -25.85 3.13
N THR A 236 -21.32 -26.69 3.91
CA THR A 236 -20.32 -26.24 4.88
C THR A 236 -19.00 -27.01 4.77
N LEU A 237 -17.92 -26.32 5.07
CA LEU A 237 -16.60 -26.88 5.38
C LEU A 237 -16.24 -26.46 6.81
N GLN A 238 -16.12 -27.42 7.73
CA GLN A 238 -15.70 -27.16 9.10
C GLN A 238 -14.31 -27.75 9.34
N PHE A 239 -13.35 -26.88 9.59
CA PHE A 239 -12.04 -27.26 10.12
C PHE A 239 -12.16 -27.59 11.60
N ARG A 240 -11.54 -28.68 12.02
CA ARG A 240 -11.51 -29.15 13.40
C ARG A 240 -10.10 -29.19 13.94
N ASP A 241 -10.03 -29.28 15.26
CA ASP A 241 -8.78 -29.40 16.01
C ASP A 241 -7.80 -28.23 15.72
N ILE A 242 -8.36 -27.03 15.49
CA ILE A 242 -7.58 -25.81 15.41
C ILE A 242 -7.01 -25.53 16.79
N MET A 243 -5.74 -25.83 16.98
CA MET A 243 -5.09 -25.71 18.27
C MET A 243 -4.58 -24.30 18.54
N ALA A 244 -5.02 -23.71 19.63
CA ALA A 244 -4.49 -22.44 20.14
C ALA A 244 -3.86 -22.68 21.52
N GLU A 245 -2.60 -22.30 21.71
CA GLU A 245 -1.91 -22.47 23.00
C GLU A 245 -2.59 -21.67 24.12
N LYS A 246 -3.08 -20.49 23.81
CA LYS A 246 -3.76 -19.56 24.72
C LYS A 246 -5.03 -19.01 24.09
N ALA A 247 -5.98 -18.60 24.93
CA ALA A 247 -7.09 -17.79 24.42
C ALA A 247 -6.61 -16.41 23.99
N GLY A 248 -7.08 -15.92 22.85
CA GLY A 248 -6.71 -14.61 22.34
C GLY A 248 -6.98 -14.43 20.86
N VAL A 249 -6.47 -13.32 20.28
CA VAL A 249 -6.61 -13.00 18.88
C VAL A 249 -5.52 -13.69 18.06
N TYR A 250 -5.93 -14.33 16.97
CA TYR A 250 -5.07 -15.04 16.05
C TYR A 250 -5.28 -14.50 14.64
N LYS A 251 -4.21 -14.43 13.86
CA LYS A 251 -4.24 -14.14 12.44
C LYS A 251 -4.63 -15.42 11.70
N LEU A 252 -5.73 -15.40 10.97
CA LEU A 252 -6.18 -16.46 10.06
C LEU A 252 -5.90 -16.04 8.63
N SER A 253 -5.05 -16.78 7.94
CA SER A 253 -4.84 -16.64 6.49
C SER A 253 -5.58 -17.76 5.78
N ILE A 254 -6.48 -17.43 4.85
CA ILE A 254 -7.31 -18.35 4.06
C ILE A 254 -6.73 -18.40 2.68
N TYR A 255 -6.26 -19.55 2.25
CA TYR A 255 -5.79 -19.79 0.89
C TYR A 255 -6.96 -20.30 0.05
N TYR A 256 -7.27 -19.62 -1.06
CA TYR A 256 -8.49 -19.88 -1.82
C TYR A 256 -8.33 -19.64 -3.31
N ILE A 257 -9.29 -20.15 -4.11
CA ILE A 257 -9.37 -19.92 -5.55
C ILE A 257 -10.77 -19.42 -5.90
N SER A 258 -10.85 -18.32 -6.65
CA SER A 258 -12.12 -17.79 -7.14
C SER A 258 -11.94 -16.92 -8.37
N GLY A 259 -12.40 -17.37 -9.53
CA GLY A 259 -12.37 -16.57 -10.76
C GLY A 259 -13.31 -15.37 -10.77
N ASP A 260 -14.24 -15.31 -9.79
CA ASP A 260 -15.18 -14.20 -9.56
C ASP A 260 -15.08 -13.76 -8.10
N PRO A 261 -15.42 -12.51 -7.73
CA PRO A 261 -15.60 -12.14 -6.33
C PRO A 261 -16.73 -12.98 -5.72
N ARG A 262 -16.44 -13.69 -4.61
CA ARG A 262 -17.42 -14.55 -3.96
C ARG A 262 -17.51 -14.29 -2.46
N PRO A 263 -18.73 -14.26 -1.89
CA PRO A 263 -18.93 -14.17 -0.46
C PRO A 263 -18.69 -15.53 0.20
N VAL A 264 -18.30 -15.49 1.47
CA VAL A 264 -18.24 -16.65 2.36
C VAL A 264 -18.61 -16.22 3.77
N SER A 265 -19.35 -17.06 4.47
CA SER A 265 -19.74 -16.84 5.85
C SER A 265 -18.85 -17.70 6.74
N ILE A 266 -18.20 -17.11 7.74
CA ILE A 266 -17.23 -17.78 8.61
C ILE A 266 -17.71 -17.69 10.06
N SER A 267 -17.70 -18.81 10.79
CA SER A 267 -17.95 -18.84 12.23
C SER A 267 -16.85 -19.60 12.98
N VAL A 268 -16.56 -19.17 14.19
CA VAL A 268 -15.55 -19.77 15.08
C VAL A 268 -16.25 -20.37 16.30
N ASN A 269 -15.96 -21.62 16.62
CA ASN A 269 -16.51 -22.33 17.80
C ASN A 269 -18.04 -22.28 17.89
N ASP A 270 -18.75 -22.46 16.74
CA ASP A 270 -20.19 -22.37 16.61
C ASP A 270 -20.79 -21.01 17.09
N GLY A 271 -19.99 -19.97 17.10
CA GLY A 271 -20.42 -18.59 17.34
C GLY A 271 -21.23 -18.00 16.19
N ALA A 272 -21.54 -16.72 16.28
CA ALA A 272 -22.21 -16.02 15.19
C ALA A 272 -21.38 -16.05 13.90
N SER A 273 -22.02 -16.29 12.74
CA SER A 273 -21.37 -16.24 11.45
C SER A 273 -21.17 -14.81 11.00
N GLU A 274 -20.01 -14.51 10.46
CA GLU A 274 -19.65 -13.23 9.84
C GLU A 274 -19.43 -13.41 8.35
N ASN A 275 -19.94 -12.48 7.53
CA ASN A 275 -19.89 -12.56 6.08
C ASN A 275 -18.71 -11.77 5.53
N TYR A 276 -17.91 -12.40 4.67
CA TYR A 276 -16.75 -11.84 4.02
C TYR A 276 -16.89 -11.94 2.51
N ALA A 277 -16.56 -10.86 1.80
CA ALA A 277 -16.47 -10.86 0.34
C ALA A 277 -15.00 -11.10 -0.05
N LEU A 278 -14.68 -12.31 -0.50
CA LEU A 278 -13.35 -12.61 -1.00
C LEU A 278 -13.21 -12.09 -2.44
N PRO A 279 -12.15 -11.31 -2.73
CA PRO A 279 -11.91 -10.83 -4.09
C PRO A 279 -11.65 -12.01 -5.05
N LYS A 280 -11.84 -11.78 -6.35
CA LYS A 280 -11.42 -12.77 -7.34
C LYS A 280 -9.91 -12.95 -7.30
N THR A 281 -9.45 -14.17 -7.51
CA THR A 281 -8.07 -14.45 -7.88
C THR A 281 -7.86 -14.11 -9.36
N GLU A 282 -6.65 -14.19 -9.89
CA GLU A 282 -6.39 -13.84 -11.29
C GLU A 282 -7.29 -14.63 -12.25
N ASN A 283 -7.46 -15.93 -11.97
CA ASN A 283 -8.33 -16.85 -12.70
C ASN A 283 -8.71 -18.04 -11.81
N TRP A 284 -9.40 -19.06 -12.35
CA TRP A 284 -9.80 -20.29 -11.63
C TRP A 284 -8.65 -21.27 -11.34
N ASP A 285 -7.44 -20.94 -11.78
CA ASP A 285 -6.24 -21.76 -11.59
C ASP A 285 -5.13 -20.97 -10.83
N THR A 286 -5.48 -19.87 -10.17
CA THR A 286 -4.56 -19.07 -9.38
C THR A 286 -4.98 -19.01 -7.91
N LEU A 287 -4.06 -19.34 -7.01
CA LEU A 287 -4.26 -19.28 -5.56
C LEU A 287 -4.20 -17.82 -5.06
N GLY A 288 -5.15 -17.43 -4.25
CA GLY A 288 -5.16 -16.17 -3.52
C GLY A 288 -5.10 -16.39 -2.02
N VAL A 289 -4.75 -15.35 -1.28
CA VAL A 289 -4.74 -15.37 0.19
C VAL A 289 -5.61 -14.25 0.72
N PHE A 290 -6.50 -14.58 1.66
CA PHE A 290 -7.33 -13.63 2.39
C PHE A 290 -7.05 -13.76 3.88
N THR A 291 -6.75 -12.65 4.55
CA THR A 291 -6.33 -12.67 5.96
C THR A 291 -7.30 -11.89 6.84
N LEU A 292 -7.62 -12.45 7.99
CA LEU A 292 -8.46 -11.80 9.02
C LEU A 292 -7.98 -12.18 10.44
N GLU A 293 -8.42 -11.43 11.44
CA GLU A 293 -8.19 -11.77 12.84
C GLU A 293 -9.41 -12.51 13.40
N ILE A 294 -9.17 -13.59 14.18
CA ILE A 294 -10.20 -14.37 14.85
C ILE A 294 -9.87 -14.54 16.34
N GLU A 295 -10.89 -14.62 17.17
CA GLU A 295 -10.70 -14.99 18.59
C GLU A 295 -10.76 -16.51 18.77
N LEU A 296 -9.69 -17.10 19.29
CA LEU A 296 -9.62 -18.51 19.65
C LEU A 296 -9.56 -18.69 21.16
N LYS A 297 -10.23 -19.74 21.69
CA LYS A 297 -10.05 -20.19 23.07
C LYS A 297 -8.82 -21.08 23.18
N ALA A 298 -8.22 -21.18 24.38
CA ALA A 298 -7.12 -22.11 24.62
C ALA A 298 -7.57 -23.55 24.34
N GLY A 299 -6.71 -24.35 23.68
CA GLY A 299 -7.00 -25.70 23.24
C GLY A 299 -7.65 -25.79 21.88
N ALA A 300 -8.45 -26.82 21.65
CA ALA A 300 -9.07 -27.09 20.33
C ALA A 300 -10.22 -26.13 20.03
N ASN A 301 -10.24 -25.61 18.81
CA ASN A 301 -11.26 -24.74 18.22
C ASN A 301 -11.79 -25.33 16.91
N THR A 302 -12.91 -24.79 16.43
CA THR A 302 -13.47 -25.08 15.11
C THR A 302 -13.64 -23.80 14.30
N ILE A 303 -13.41 -23.86 12.98
CA ILE A 303 -13.69 -22.78 12.05
C ILE A 303 -14.57 -23.33 10.94
N THR A 304 -15.77 -22.77 10.77
CA THR A 304 -16.75 -23.26 9.81
C THR A 304 -16.95 -22.23 8.72
N PHE A 305 -16.80 -22.66 7.49
CA PHE A 305 -17.09 -21.92 6.28
C PHE A 305 -18.46 -22.32 5.75
N ASN A 306 -19.36 -21.37 5.53
CA ASN A 306 -20.68 -21.58 4.97
C ASN A 306 -20.83 -20.72 3.72
N ASP A 307 -21.77 -21.10 2.84
CA ASP A 307 -22.19 -20.17 1.80
C ASP A 307 -23.01 -19.01 2.39
N ASP A 308 -22.97 -17.87 1.72
CA ASP A 308 -23.80 -16.69 2.04
C ASP A 308 -25.00 -16.56 1.08
N GLY A 309 -25.68 -17.69 0.82
CA GLY A 309 -26.79 -17.78 -0.11
C GLY A 309 -26.39 -17.82 -1.59
N GLY A 310 -25.10 -17.99 -1.89
CA GLY A 310 -24.55 -18.07 -3.24
C GLY A 310 -23.43 -19.09 -3.34
N TRP A 311 -22.58 -18.95 -4.37
CA TRP A 311 -21.36 -19.74 -4.50
C TRP A 311 -20.22 -19.09 -3.71
N SER A 312 -19.62 -19.84 -2.79
CA SER A 312 -18.39 -19.42 -2.08
C SER A 312 -17.11 -19.83 -2.87
N PRO A 313 -15.94 -19.26 -2.53
CA PRO A 313 -14.66 -19.68 -3.10
C PRO A 313 -14.32 -21.14 -2.81
N ASP A 314 -13.47 -21.74 -3.62
CA ASP A 314 -12.82 -23.02 -3.28
C ASP A 314 -11.70 -22.73 -2.26
N ILE A 315 -11.62 -23.52 -1.19
CA ILE A 315 -10.66 -23.34 -0.10
C ILE A 315 -9.56 -24.40 -0.20
N ASP A 316 -8.31 -23.96 -0.18
CA ASP A 316 -7.11 -24.80 -0.17
C ASP A 316 -6.71 -25.15 1.26
N LYS A 317 -6.31 -24.16 2.06
CA LYS A 317 -5.86 -24.33 3.43
C LYS A 317 -6.08 -23.11 4.29
N LEU A 318 -5.92 -23.28 5.58
CA LEU A 318 -5.81 -22.19 6.55
C LEU A 318 -4.41 -22.17 7.15
N GLU A 319 -3.92 -20.96 7.43
CA GLU A 319 -2.74 -20.75 8.26
C GLU A 319 -3.14 -19.89 9.46
N ILE A 320 -2.83 -20.35 10.66
CA ILE A 320 -3.18 -19.68 11.92
C ILE A 320 -1.91 -19.35 12.68
N ALA A 321 -1.65 -18.08 12.84
CA ALA A 321 -0.55 -17.56 13.63
C ALA A 321 -1.11 -16.76 14.82
N ALA A 322 -0.44 -16.81 15.97
CA ALA A 322 -0.76 -15.86 17.04
C ALA A 322 -0.59 -14.45 16.48
N ALA A 323 -1.59 -13.60 16.60
CA ALA A 323 -1.45 -12.19 16.28
C ALA A 323 -0.36 -11.64 17.21
N GLY A 324 0.83 -11.34 16.64
CA GLY A 324 2.09 -11.22 17.36
C GLY A 324 2.02 -10.49 18.68
N GLY A 325 2.49 -11.13 19.73
CA GLY A 325 2.76 -10.52 21.01
C GLY A 325 2.22 -11.29 22.21
N GLY A 326 3.08 -12.10 22.85
CA GLY A 326 2.80 -12.74 24.14
C GLY A 326 2.77 -11.74 25.31
N GLY A 327 1.73 -10.93 25.39
CA GLY A 327 1.29 -10.23 26.57
C GLY A 327 -0.23 -10.33 26.61
N GLU A 328 -0.80 -10.81 27.69
CA GLU A 328 -2.25 -10.81 27.87
C GLU A 328 -2.79 -9.39 27.65
N ASP A 329 -3.66 -9.18 26.66
CA ASP A 329 -4.47 -7.95 26.60
C ASP A 329 -5.30 -7.92 27.89
N PRO A 330 -5.15 -6.92 28.77
CA PRO A 330 -5.90 -6.87 30.02
C PRO A 330 -7.41 -6.68 29.82
N GLY A 331 -7.90 -6.81 28.59
CA GLY A 331 -9.31 -6.69 28.21
C GLY A 331 -9.80 -5.25 28.09
N PRO A 332 -11.07 -5.07 27.69
CA PRO A 332 -11.69 -3.74 27.59
C PRO A 332 -11.79 -3.05 28.96
N VAL A 333 -11.44 -1.78 29.03
CA VAL A 333 -11.50 -0.98 30.23
C VAL A 333 -12.50 0.17 30.06
N ASP A 334 -13.64 0.09 30.74
CA ASP A 334 -14.74 1.05 30.59
C ASP A 334 -14.51 2.38 31.34
N ASN A 335 -13.53 2.47 32.24
CA ASN A 335 -13.25 3.68 33.03
C ASN A 335 -11.75 3.80 33.38
N ILE A 336 -11.20 5.01 33.24
CA ILE A 336 -9.79 5.28 33.63
C ILE A 336 -9.58 5.28 35.18
N GLY A 337 -10.63 5.27 35.97
CA GLY A 337 -10.58 5.39 37.45
C GLY A 337 -10.55 6.84 37.93
N VAL A 338 -10.66 7.00 39.28
CA VAL A 338 -10.69 8.32 39.93
C VAL A 338 -9.26 8.80 40.20
N ILE A 339 -8.92 10.03 39.74
CA ILE A 339 -7.59 10.62 39.95
C ILE A 339 -7.39 11.30 41.31
N GLY A 340 -8.43 11.40 42.13
CA GLY A 340 -8.35 12.03 43.46
C GLY A 340 -8.30 13.55 43.45
N LYS A 341 -7.94 14.14 44.59
CA LYS A 341 -7.89 15.61 44.78
C LYS A 341 -6.67 16.20 44.09
N ALA A 342 -6.81 17.48 43.64
CA ALA A 342 -5.68 18.25 43.14
C ALA A 342 -4.70 18.54 44.26
N LEU A 343 -3.40 18.29 44.02
CA LEU A 343 -2.31 18.51 44.95
C LEU A 343 -1.54 19.81 44.62
N ASP A 344 -1.27 20.03 43.31
CA ASP A 344 -0.45 21.16 42.84
C ASP A 344 -0.78 21.48 41.39
N SER A 345 -0.52 22.72 40.94
CA SER A 345 -0.77 23.06 39.53
C SER A 345 0.10 24.24 39.07
N ASP A 346 0.54 24.13 37.81
CA ASP A 346 1.22 25.21 37.08
C ASP A 346 0.41 25.68 35.88
N LYS A 347 0.64 26.95 35.50
CA LYS A 347 0.01 27.58 34.33
C LYS A 347 1.07 28.03 33.34
N TYR A 348 0.84 27.71 32.08
CA TYR A 348 1.72 28.00 30.93
C TYR A 348 0.87 28.69 29.85
N GLY A 349 0.80 30.02 29.87
CA GLY A 349 -0.12 30.73 28.98
C GLY A 349 -1.59 30.37 29.23
N SER A 350 -2.26 29.85 28.24
CA SER A 350 -3.63 29.30 28.33
C SER A 350 -3.72 27.87 28.88
N ILE A 351 -2.59 27.17 28.98
CA ILE A 351 -2.52 25.77 29.39
C ILE A 351 -2.34 25.69 30.91
N LYS A 352 -3.19 24.84 31.55
CA LYS A 352 -3.06 24.51 32.98
C LYS A 352 -2.73 23.03 33.12
N VAL A 353 -1.69 22.73 33.88
CA VAL A 353 -1.26 21.39 34.25
C VAL A 353 -1.46 21.19 35.73
N THR A 354 -2.23 20.19 36.14
CA THR A 354 -2.53 19.93 37.57
C THR A 354 -2.13 18.49 37.91
N LYS A 355 -1.35 18.34 38.98
CA LYS A 355 -1.06 17.05 39.59
C LYS A 355 -2.17 16.71 40.60
N HIS A 356 -2.65 15.49 40.57
CA HIS A 356 -3.62 14.91 41.51
C HIS A 356 -3.01 13.79 42.32
N GLU A 357 -3.77 13.29 43.34
CA GLU A 357 -3.34 12.18 44.21
C GLU A 357 -2.97 10.94 43.43
N LYS A 358 -3.76 10.63 42.36
CA LYS A 358 -3.65 9.42 41.54
C LYS A 358 -3.63 9.74 40.04
N GLY A 359 -3.12 10.89 39.65
CA GLY A 359 -3.10 11.27 38.25
C GLY A 359 -2.72 12.70 37.94
N ALA A 360 -3.04 13.13 36.74
CA ALA A 360 -2.82 14.49 36.26
C ALA A 360 -3.92 14.94 35.31
N THR A 361 -4.14 16.28 35.23
CA THR A 361 -4.99 16.88 34.19
C THR A 361 -4.20 17.95 33.44
N PHE A 362 -4.32 17.92 32.12
CA PHE A 362 -3.71 18.86 31.20
C PHE A 362 -4.84 19.57 30.45
N VAL A 363 -5.03 20.86 30.69
CA VAL A 363 -6.20 21.62 30.20
C VAL A 363 -5.74 22.74 29.30
N SER A 364 -6.20 22.74 28.04
CA SER A 364 -6.11 23.84 27.08
C SER A 364 -7.46 24.56 26.97
N ARG A 365 -7.58 25.58 26.07
CA ARG A 365 -8.85 26.27 25.84
C ARG A 365 -9.91 25.35 25.25
N SER A 366 -9.53 24.43 24.37
CA SER A 366 -10.44 23.65 23.54
C SER A 366 -10.63 22.21 24.02
N TYR A 367 -9.64 21.67 24.77
CA TYR A 367 -9.62 20.27 25.17
C TYR A 367 -8.96 20.08 26.55
N SER A 368 -9.17 18.91 27.09
CA SER A 368 -8.46 18.45 28.29
C SER A 368 -8.09 16.96 28.18
N ILE A 369 -6.95 16.62 28.78
CA ILE A 369 -6.47 15.27 28.93
C ILE A 369 -6.41 14.96 30.41
N THR A 370 -7.03 13.84 30.82
CA THR A 370 -6.94 13.28 32.16
C THR A 370 -6.14 12.00 32.10
N PHE A 371 -5.07 11.90 32.87
CA PHE A 371 -4.24 10.69 32.97
C PHE A 371 -4.34 10.13 34.39
N ASN A 372 -4.58 8.84 34.54
CA ASN A 372 -4.60 8.14 35.81
C ASN A 372 -3.31 7.34 36.00
N THR A 373 -2.58 7.62 37.09
CA THR A 373 -1.30 6.97 37.43
C THR A 373 -1.43 5.61 38.10
N GLU A 374 -2.63 5.17 38.44
CA GLU A 374 -2.86 3.80 38.93
C GLU A 374 -3.18 2.82 37.79
N SER A 375 -3.95 3.28 36.81
CA SER A 375 -4.35 2.43 35.68
C SER A 375 -3.48 2.57 34.43
N GLY A 376 -2.64 3.62 34.34
CA GLY A 376 -1.85 3.94 33.14
C GLY A 376 -2.69 4.42 31.96
N LEU A 377 -3.96 4.79 32.18
CA LEU A 377 -4.93 5.14 31.17
C LEU A 377 -5.16 6.65 31.10
N ALA A 378 -5.47 7.14 29.89
CA ALA A 378 -5.87 8.51 29.65
C ALA A 378 -7.30 8.63 29.09
N ALA A 379 -7.92 9.78 29.34
CA ALA A 379 -9.18 10.17 28.70
C ALA A 379 -9.02 11.56 28.08
N TYR A 380 -9.64 11.74 26.90
CA TYR A 380 -9.58 13.02 26.19
C TYR A 380 -10.99 13.62 26.08
N ALA A 381 -11.10 14.91 26.41
CA ALA A 381 -12.37 15.62 26.43
C ALA A 381 -12.30 16.95 25.67
N TRP A 382 -13.38 17.29 24.99
CA TRP A 382 -13.62 18.58 24.34
C TRP A 382 -14.94 19.17 24.80
N ASN A 383 -14.95 20.49 25.03
CA ASN A 383 -16.15 21.18 25.53
C ASN A 383 -16.76 20.52 26.77
N GLY A 384 -15.92 19.95 27.66
CA GLY A 384 -16.34 19.26 28.88
C GLY A 384 -16.92 17.86 28.69
N LYS A 385 -17.00 17.35 27.44
CA LYS A 385 -17.45 16.00 27.11
C LYS A 385 -16.26 15.10 26.82
N THR A 386 -16.14 13.96 27.52
CA THR A 386 -15.15 12.95 27.22
C THR A 386 -15.55 12.20 25.94
N LEU A 387 -14.68 12.26 24.92
CA LEU A 387 -14.91 11.64 23.62
C LEU A 387 -14.02 10.41 23.44
N VAL A 388 -12.84 10.34 24.08
CA VAL A 388 -11.94 9.19 24.06
C VAL A 388 -11.70 8.73 25.48
N LYS A 389 -11.93 7.43 25.73
CA LYS A 389 -11.81 6.79 27.05
C LYS A 389 -10.81 5.67 26.98
N GLY A 390 -10.00 5.52 28.01
CA GLY A 390 -9.10 4.39 28.16
C GLY A 390 -7.96 4.35 27.14
N ALA A 391 -7.46 5.54 26.73
CA ALA A 391 -6.32 5.61 25.82
C ALA A 391 -5.01 5.18 26.52
N TYR A 392 -4.21 4.38 25.82
CA TYR A 392 -2.91 3.88 26.29
C TYR A 392 -1.92 3.79 25.13
N ALA A 393 -0.68 3.35 25.40
CA ALA A 393 0.35 3.17 24.38
C ALA A 393 0.87 1.71 24.37
N SER A 394 1.25 1.23 23.18
CA SER A 394 1.88 -0.10 23.04
C SER A 394 3.04 -0.06 22.05
N ALA A 395 3.97 -1.04 22.16
CA ALA A 395 5.04 -1.26 21.21
C ALA A 395 5.37 -2.75 21.13
N GLN A 396 5.49 -3.29 19.92
CA GLN A 396 5.96 -4.65 19.71
C GLN A 396 7.49 -4.65 19.67
N LEU A 397 8.15 -5.30 20.62
CA LEU A 397 9.59 -5.55 20.62
C LEU A 397 9.80 -7.02 20.32
N GLU A 398 10.43 -7.32 19.17
CA GLU A 398 10.70 -8.73 18.77
C GLU A 398 9.59 -9.71 19.15
N ASP A 399 9.77 -10.42 20.26
CA ASP A 399 8.85 -11.43 20.80
C ASP A 399 7.89 -10.90 21.89
N LYS A 400 7.97 -9.59 22.25
CA LYS A 400 7.24 -9.05 23.40
C LYS A 400 6.44 -7.81 23.07
N LEU A 401 5.13 -7.86 23.29
CA LEU A 401 4.29 -6.67 23.31
C LEU A 401 4.49 -5.91 24.64
N LEU A 402 4.93 -4.68 24.55
CA LEU A 402 4.89 -3.74 25.65
C LEU A 402 3.55 -2.99 25.62
N ASP A 403 2.83 -3.02 26.73
CA ASP A 403 1.56 -2.29 26.92
C ASP A 403 1.70 -1.39 28.13
N SER A 404 1.45 -0.08 27.99
CA SER A 404 1.64 0.86 29.09
C SER A 404 0.80 0.52 30.33
N ARG A 405 -0.35 -0.16 30.18
CA ARG A 405 -1.23 -0.58 31.28
C ARG A 405 -0.61 -1.66 32.18
N GLN A 406 0.34 -2.43 31.65
CA GLN A 406 1.01 -3.54 32.35
C GLN A 406 2.22 -3.11 33.15
N TYR A 407 2.60 -1.86 33.08
CA TYR A 407 3.70 -1.32 33.88
C TYR A 407 3.26 -1.12 35.34
N THR A 408 4.17 -1.38 36.27
CA THR A 408 3.87 -1.32 37.72
C THR A 408 3.90 0.10 38.29
N GLU A 409 4.54 1.03 37.59
CA GLU A 409 4.65 2.43 37.98
C GLU A 409 4.36 3.34 36.78
N HIS A 410 3.44 4.30 36.97
CA HIS A 410 3.14 5.39 36.04
C HIS A 410 3.41 6.70 36.72
N SER A 411 4.44 7.42 36.30
CA SER A 411 4.88 8.61 37.02
C SER A 411 4.79 9.86 36.14
N PHE A 412 4.28 10.94 36.77
CA PHE A 412 4.23 12.29 36.23
C PHE A 412 4.80 13.25 37.25
N LYS A 413 5.68 14.18 36.81
CA LYS A 413 6.27 15.20 37.68
C LYS A 413 6.01 16.58 37.11
N LEU A 414 5.29 17.43 37.85
CA LEU A 414 4.91 18.79 37.42
C LEU A 414 6.13 19.65 37.07
N LYS A 415 7.23 19.56 37.84
CA LYS A 415 8.48 20.25 37.60
C LYS A 415 9.21 19.89 36.29
N ASP A 416 8.90 18.75 35.72
CA ASP A 416 9.52 18.23 34.48
C ASP A 416 8.70 18.63 33.22
N VAL A 417 7.67 19.47 33.37
CA VAL A 417 6.92 20.04 32.24
C VAL A 417 7.79 21.05 31.49
N GLU A 418 8.03 20.78 30.23
CA GLU A 418 8.89 21.62 29.39
C GLU A 418 8.04 22.63 28.58
N LYS A 419 8.47 23.91 28.58
CA LYS A 419 7.94 24.91 27.64
C LYS A 419 8.51 24.66 26.26
N ILE A 420 7.66 24.61 25.26
CA ILE A 420 8.06 24.44 23.87
C ILE A 420 7.60 25.61 23.00
N LYS A 421 8.31 25.82 21.89
CA LYS A 421 7.93 26.72 20.81
C LYS A 421 8.49 26.16 19.52
N ASP A 422 7.60 25.72 18.65
CA ASP A 422 7.91 25.09 17.36
C ASP A 422 6.96 25.59 16.24
N GLY A 423 6.84 24.86 15.14
CA GLY A 423 5.96 25.20 14.03
C GLY A 423 4.47 25.27 14.39
N HIS A 424 4.04 24.54 15.42
CA HIS A 424 2.66 24.57 15.93
C HIS A 424 2.38 25.76 16.87
N GLY A 425 3.40 26.45 17.32
CA GLY A 425 3.28 27.61 18.21
C GLY A 425 3.94 27.44 19.57
N LYS A 426 3.43 28.19 20.56
CA LYS A 426 3.88 28.07 21.96
C LYS A 426 3.06 27.02 22.69
N GLY A 427 3.70 26.25 23.52
CA GLY A 427 3.04 25.17 24.24
C GLY A 427 3.88 24.55 25.34
N VAL A 428 3.49 23.36 25.76
CA VAL A 428 4.19 22.52 26.72
C VAL A 428 4.32 21.09 26.23
N ARG A 429 5.44 20.48 26.61
CA ARG A 429 5.66 19.02 26.51
C ARG A 429 5.53 18.42 27.90
N ILE A 430 4.71 17.39 28.02
CA ILE A 430 4.41 16.67 29.24
C ILE A 430 4.77 15.21 29.01
N THR A 431 5.59 14.63 29.89
CA THR A 431 6.02 13.25 29.81
C THR A 431 5.47 12.45 30.98
N VAL A 432 4.83 11.34 30.68
CA VAL A 432 4.49 10.30 31.64
C VAL A 432 5.46 9.14 31.41
N GLU A 433 6.13 8.70 32.48
CA GLU A 433 7.05 7.56 32.44
C GLU A 433 6.38 6.33 33.04
N ASN A 434 6.38 5.23 32.28
CA ASN A 434 5.92 3.93 32.71
C ASN A 434 7.15 3.04 32.96
N ARG A 435 7.25 2.46 34.17
CA ARG A 435 8.39 1.67 34.63
C ARG A 435 7.96 0.35 35.24
N SER A 436 8.70 -0.71 34.95
CA SER A 436 8.65 -2.01 35.63
C SER A 436 10.05 -2.59 35.63
N GLU A 437 10.35 -3.39 36.62
CA GLU A 437 11.63 -4.12 36.69
C GLU A 437 11.75 -5.05 35.47
N GLY A 438 12.92 -5.05 34.84
CA GLY A 438 13.20 -5.90 33.67
C GLY A 438 12.62 -5.42 32.36
N LEU A 439 11.87 -4.31 32.31
CA LEU A 439 11.33 -3.72 31.11
C LEU A 439 12.03 -2.42 30.71
N PRO A 440 12.16 -2.14 29.40
CA PRO A 440 12.51 -0.80 28.94
C PRO A 440 11.52 0.25 29.46
N VAL A 441 11.97 1.48 29.70
CA VAL A 441 11.07 2.57 30.10
C VAL A 441 10.22 2.98 28.91
N MET A 442 8.90 2.99 29.07
CA MET A 442 8.00 3.55 28.07
C MET A 442 7.57 4.96 28.49
N LYS A 443 7.79 5.93 27.61
CA LYS A 443 7.38 7.32 27.81
C LYS A 443 6.20 7.65 26.90
N GLN A 444 5.10 8.14 27.50
CA GLN A 444 4.00 8.74 26.76
C GLN A 444 4.20 10.26 26.81
N ILE A 445 4.23 10.90 25.65
CA ILE A 445 4.58 12.30 25.49
C ILE A 445 3.39 13.04 24.91
N TYR A 446 2.88 14.04 25.63
CA TYR A 446 1.80 14.92 25.21
C TYR A 446 2.36 16.32 24.96
N GLN A 447 2.08 16.91 23.78
CA GLN A 447 2.42 18.29 23.46
C GLN A 447 1.13 19.08 23.26
N LEU A 448 0.91 20.06 24.12
CA LEU A 448 -0.26 20.92 24.09
C LEU A 448 0.16 22.32 23.65
N TYR A 449 -0.64 22.96 22.82
CA TYR A 449 -0.38 24.30 22.30
C TYR A 449 -1.45 25.31 22.75
N GLU A 450 -1.03 26.57 22.94
CA GLU A 450 -1.89 27.63 23.49
C GLU A 450 -3.07 27.98 22.60
N ASP A 451 -2.89 27.93 21.27
CA ASP A 451 -3.82 28.41 20.27
C ASP A 451 -4.25 27.32 19.25
N GLN A 452 -3.86 26.06 19.46
CA GLN A 452 -4.27 24.96 18.58
C GLN A 452 -5.48 24.22 19.11
N PRO A 453 -6.41 23.79 18.25
CA PRO A 453 -7.57 22.98 18.65
C PRO A 453 -7.25 21.49 18.85
N TYR A 454 -6.00 21.07 18.62
CA TYR A 454 -5.46 19.73 18.77
C TYR A 454 -4.28 19.69 19.71
N PHE A 455 -3.96 18.52 20.20
CA PHE A 455 -2.68 18.18 20.85
C PHE A 455 -1.96 17.11 20.06
N LEU A 456 -0.66 16.93 20.34
CA LEU A 456 0.13 15.86 19.76
C LEU A 456 0.44 14.82 20.85
N VAL A 457 0.36 13.54 20.47
CA VAL A 457 0.77 12.42 21.32
C VAL A 457 1.81 11.57 20.61
N SER A 458 2.83 11.14 21.32
CA SER A 458 3.87 10.22 20.85
C SER A 458 4.38 9.35 21.99
N GLN A 459 5.18 8.36 21.63
CA GLN A 459 5.73 7.36 22.55
C GLN A 459 7.23 7.22 22.31
N GLN A 460 7.95 6.96 23.39
CA GLN A 460 9.35 6.51 23.32
C GLN A 460 9.51 5.23 24.14
N VAL A 461 10.30 4.31 23.61
CA VAL A 461 10.80 3.15 24.38
C VAL A 461 12.30 3.36 24.58
N VAL A 462 12.73 3.41 25.85
CA VAL A 462 14.10 3.73 26.26
C VAL A 462 14.70 2.55 26.99
N SER A 463 15.75 1.97 26.43
CA SER A 463 16.51 0.90 27.03
C SER A 463 17.70 1.43 27.83
N SER A 464 17.93 0.88 29.00
CA SER A 464 19.17 1.10 29.80
C SER A 464 20.24 0.04 29.52
N GLY A 465 19.91 -1.02 28.75
CA GLY A 465 20.78 -2.14 28.42
C GLY A 465 21.11 -2.19 26.92
N ALA A 466 20.86 -3.30 26.27
CA ALA A 466 20.98 -3.46 24.83
C ALA A 466 20.00 -2.58 24.06
N ALA A 467 20.29 -2.25 22.81
CA ALA A 467 19.36 -1.56 21.93
C ALA A 467 18.05 -2.37 21.82
N VAL A 468 16.92 -1.68 21.75
CA VAL A 468 15.60 -2.24 21.47
C VAL A 468 15.26 -2.07 20.02
N SER A 469 14.39 -2.92 19.50
CA SER A 469 13.98 -2.93 18.09
C SER A 469 12.47 -3.14 18.00
N SER A 470 11.81 -2.37 17.11
CA SER A 470 10.36 -2.46 16.90
C SER A 470 10.01 -2.13 15.45
N ASN A 471 9.01 -2.81 14.93
CA ASN A 471 8.32 -2.47 13.69
C ASN A 471 6.85 -2.11 13.91
N ASP A 472 6.39 -2.00 15.17
CA ASP A 472 5.03 -1.57 15.52
C ASP A 472 5.09 -0.74 16.81
N MET A 473 4.84 0.57 16.69
CA MET A 473 4.77 1.49 17.82
C MET A 473 3.48 2.29 17.78
N ALA A 474 2.58 2.05 18.73
CA ALA A 474 1.27 2.68 18.83
C ALA A 474 1.20 3.66 20.01
N PRO A 475 1.37 4.97 19.78
CA PRO A 475 1.26 5.99 20.82
C PRO A 475 -0.19 6.23 21.27
N LEU A 476 -1.18 5.77 20.50
CA LEU A 476 -2.60 5.90 20.82
C LEU A 476 -3.32 4.59 20.51
N VAL A 477 -3.71 3.90 21.54
CA VAL A 477 -4.57 2.70 21.48
C VAL A 477 -5.76 2.91 22.39
N VAL A 478 -6.94 2.49 21.93
CA VAL A 478 -8.19 2.40 22.71
C VAL A 478 -8.72 0.99 22.54
N ASN A 479 -8.98 0.32 23.65
CA ASN A 479 -9.69 -0.96 23.70
C ASN A 479 -10.68 -0.87 24.87
N ALA A 480 -11.87 -0.38 24.57
CA ALA A 480 -12.92 -0.13 25.58
C ALA A 480 -14.28 -0.07 24.90
N SER A 481 -15.30 -0.62 25.53
CA SER A 481 -16.68 -0.53 25.03
C SER A 481 -17.11 0.94 24.89
N GLY A 482 -17.42 1.37 23.66
CA GLY A 482 -17.68 2.78 23.34
C GLY A 482 -16.52 3.70 23.73
N GLY A 483 -15.29 3.23 23.57
CA GLY A 483 -14.06 3.94 23.93
C GLY A 483 -13.85 5.23 23.15
N VAL A 484 -14.35 5.32 21.90
CA VAL A 484 -14.46 6.59 21.16
C VAL A 484 -15.94 6.89 20.89
N ASP A 485 -16.45 7.97 21.46
CA ASP A 485 -17.85 8.37 21.41
C ASP A 485 -17.99 9.86 21.10
N ILE A 486 -18.19 10.19 19.83
CA ILE A 486 -18.41 11.59 19.39
C ILE A 486 -19.85 12.08 19.61
N GLY A 487 -20.74 11.20 20.09
CA GLY A 487 -22.16 11.42 20.26
C GLY A 487 -22.99 10.67 19.23
N THR A 488 -24.28 10.62 19.45
CA THR A 488 -25.23 9.92 18.58
C THR A 488 -25.93 10.92 17.68
N GLY A 489 -25.43 11.14 16.48
CA GLY A 489 -26.12 11.86 15.41
C GLY A 489 -26.97 10.95 14.54
N GLY A 490 -26.75 9.63 14.62
CA GLY A 490 -27.39 8.59 13.81
C GLY A 490 -26.71 8.34 12.47
N ASP A 491 -25.61 9.04 12.17
CA ASP A 491 -24.83 8.84 10.92
C ASP A 491 -23.33 9.06 11.17
N ASN A 492 -22.82 8.38 12.19
CA ASN A 492 -21.40 8.42 12.52
C ASN A 492 -20.58 7.58 11.54
N ARG A 493 -19.50 8.16 11.02
CA ARG A 493 -18.63 7.57 9.99
C ARG A 493 -17.18 7.65 10.35
N VAL A 494 -16.40 6.77 9.74
CA VAL A 494 -14.94 6.79 9.76
C VAL A 494 -14.43 6.94 8.34
N LEU A 495 -13.52 7.88 8.13
CA LEU A 495 -12.82 8.08 6.87
C LEU A 495 -11.65 7.11 6.76
N ILE A 496 -11.57 6.39 5.65
CA ILE A 496 -10.43 5.57 5.26
C ILE A 496 -9.70 6.31 4.15
N THR A 497 -8.42 6.55 4.39
CA THR A 497 -7.53 7.30 3.50
C THR A 497 -6.56 6.33 2.83
N PRO A 498 -6.41 6.34 1.51
CA PRO A 498 -5.41 5.53 0.81
C PRO A 498 -3.99 6.04 1.10
N PHE A 499 -2.99 5.15 1.00
CA PHE A 499 -1.59 5.49 1.19
C PHE A 499 -1.05 6.37 0.06
N ASP A 500 -1.39 6.01 -1.17
CA ASP A 500 -0.98 6.73 -2.38
C ASP A 500 -2.16 6.98 -3.34
N ASN A 501 -1.89 7.29 -4.60
CA ASN A 501 -2.89 7.53 -5.63
C ASN A 501 -2.89 6.44 -6.73
N ASP A 502 -2.33 5.27 -6.46
CA ASP A 502 -2.24 4.16 -7.41
C ASP A 502 -3.37 3.12 -7.26
N MET A 503 -3.35 2.08 -8.10
CA MET A 503 -4.25 0.92 -8.04
C MET A 503 -5.74 1.30 -7.95
N TRP A 504 -6.11 2.46 -8.54
CA TRP A 504 -7.49 2.99 -8.49
C TRP A 504 -7.99 3.20 -7.06
N SER A 505 -7.09 3.55 -6.16
CA SER A 505 -7.37 3.81 -4.75
C SER A 505 -8.44 4.88 -4.58
N ARG A 506 -9.43 4.61 -3.71
CA ARG A 506 -10.50 5.54 -3.37
C ARG A 506 -10.50 5.83 -1.87
N TYR A 507 -10.82 7.05 -1.51
CA TYR A 507 -11.25 7.34 -0.16
C TYR A 507 -12.59 6.68 0.11
N GLN A 508 -12.81 6.27 1.35
CA GLN A 508 -14.04 5.63 1.79
C GLN A 508 -14.54 6.27 3.08
N ALA A 509 -15.81 6.59 3.15
CA ALA A 509 -16.50 7.00 4.38
C ALA A 509 -17.44 5.89 4.81
N ARG A 510 -17.09 5.16 5.86
CA ARG A 510 -17.86 4.01 6.34
C ARG A 510 -18.59 4.33 7.61
N THR A 511 -19.81 3.80 7.76
CA THR A 511 -20.54 3.87 9.02
C THR A 511 -19.82 3.06 10.09
N ILE A 512 -19.88 3.52 11.34
CA ILE A 512 -19.19 2.85 12.46
C ILE A 512 -19.71 1.44 12.71
N ASN A 513 -20.96 1.17 12.33
CA ASN A 513 -21.57 -0.15 12.50
C ASN A 513 -21.09 -1.19 11.47
N THR A 514 -20.32 -0.77 10.48
CA THR A 514 -19.69 -1.70 9.54
C THR A 514 -18.45 -2.26 10.21
N ALA A 515 -18.53 -3.48 10.72
CA ALA A 515 -17.37 -4.20 11.25
C ALA A 515 -16.30 -4.32 10.17
N LEU A 516 -15.10 -3.82 10.46
CA LEU A 516 -13.94 -3.94 9.60
C LEU A 516 -12.98 -4.92 10.26
N ASN A 517 -13.04 -6.18 9.86
CA ASN A 517 -12.29 -7.26 10.47
C ASN A 517 -11.09 -7.72 9.63
N ASN A 518 -10.63 -6.89 8.69
CA ASN A 518 -9.46 -7.26 7.89
C ASN A 518 -8.54 -6.05 7.63
N ASN A 519 -7.26 -6.34 7.39
CA ASN A 519 -6.21 -5.37 7.09
C ASN A 519 -6.48 -4.54 5.82
N ASN A 520 -7.47 -4.89 5.00
CA ASN A 520 -7.82 -4.17 3.77
C ASN A 520 -8.53 -2.83 4.00
N TYR A 521 -8.85 -2.50 5.26
CA TYR A 521 -9.57 -1.27 5.61
C TYR A 521 -8.87 -0.44 6.69
N ILE A 522 -7.57 -0.53 6.78
CA ILE A 522 -6.78 0.37 7.62
C ILE A 522 -6.65 1.70 6.90
N SER A 523 -6.95 2.79 7.60
CA SER A 523 -6.69 4.13 7.08
C SER A 523 -5.21 4.44 7.15
N SER A 524 -4.64 4.94 6.06
CA SER A 524 -3.24 5.34 5.99
C SER A 524 -3.08 6.78 6.47
N GLU A 525 -2.12 7.01 7.36
CA GLU A 525 -1.64 8.30 7.86
C GLU A 525 -2.65 9.11 8.68
N MET A 526 -3.94 9.10 8.31
CA MET A 526 -4.95 9.89 9.01
C MET A 526 -6.35 9.31 8.87
N THR A 527 -7.27 9.73 9.76
CA THR A 527 -8.69 9.44 9.68
C THR A 527 -9.52 10.61 10.24
N ALA A 528 -10.78 10.66 9.88
CA ALA A 528 -11.80 11.46 10.56
C ALA A 528 -12.93 10.55 11.05
N ILE A 529 -13.31 10.71 12.32
CA ILE A 529 -14.46 10.03 12.93
C ILE A 529 -15.50 11.12 13.14
N TYR A 530 -16.58 11.11 12.35
CA TYR A 530 -17.48 12.26 12.28
C TYR A 530 -18.95 11.87 12.14
N ASP A 531 -19.83 12.73 12.63
CA ASP A 531 -21.27 12.67 12.33
C ASP A 531 -21.56 13.43 11.02
N ASN A 532 -22.00 12.71 10.01
CA ASN A 532 -22.26 13.26 8.69
C ASN A 532 -23.39 14.30 8.70
N THR A 533 -24.33 14.25 9.66
CA THR A 533 -25.45 15.19 9.78
C THR A 533 -25.01 16.53 10.36
N SER A 534 -24.35 16.53 11.52
CA SER A 534 -23.88 17.76 12.18
C SER A 534 -22.53 18.24 11.65
N ARG A 535 -21.75 17.35 11.03
CA ARG A 535 -20.34 17.51 10.61
C ARG A 535 -19.35 17.58 11.78
N THR A 536 -19.79 17.43 13.03
CA THR A 536 -18.85 17.40 14.15
C THR A 536 -18.00 16.14 14.10
N GLY A 537 -16.72 16.22 14.45
CA GLY A 537 -15.87 15.03 14.41
C GLY A 537 -14.48 15.20 14.98
N LEU A 538 -13.86 14.05 15.28
CA LEU A 538 -12.45 13.90 15.61
C LEU A 538 -11.64 13.73 14.32
N VAL A 539 -10.50 14.42 14.22
CA VAL A 539 -9.48 14.17 13.20
C VAL A 539 -8.23 13.69 13.92
N ILE A 540 -7.71 12.55 13.47
CA ILE A 540 -6.55 11.88 14.07
C ILE A 540 -5.59 11.50 12.94
N GLY A 541 -4.30 11.81 13.08
CA GLY A 541 -3.31 11.44 12.07
C GLY A 541 -1.89 11.80 12.45
N SER A 542 -0.92 11.17 11.78
CA SER A 542 0.50 11.43 11.97
C SER A 542 0.89 12.79 11.40
N VAL A 543 1.83 13.47 12.09
CA VAL A 543 2.43 14.72 11.61
C VAL A 543 3.95 14.58 11.38
N THR A 544 4.51 13.41 11.64
CA THR A 544 5.91 13.08 11.34
C THR A 544 5.96 11.90 10.38
N HIS A 545 6.69 12.06 9.27
CA HIS A 545 6.75 11.10 8.18
C HIS A 545 8.20 10.85 7.75
N ASP A 546 9.10 10.80 8.73
CA ASP A 546 10.53 10.62 8.53
C ASP A 546 10.98 9.15 8.67
N VAL A 547 10.22 8.34 9.43
CA VAL A 547 10.59 6.96 9.77
C VAL A 547 9.46 5.96 9.48
N TRP A 548 8.22 6.30 9.80
CA TRP A 548 7.12 5.35 9.88
C TRP A 548 6.09 5.56 8.77
N LYS A 549 5.56 4.46 8.24
CA LYS A 549 4.24 4.41 7.62
C LYS A 549 3.22 4.26 8.74
N THR A 550 2.26 5.15 8.83
CA THR A 550 1.26 5.14 9.90
C THR A 550 -0.03 4.47 9.45
N GLY A 551 -0.48 3.48 10.23
CA GLY A 551 -1.78 2.83 10.06
C GLY A 551 -2.75 3.23 11.16
N ILE A 552 -4.04 3.29 10.83
CA ILE A 552 -5.12 3.53 11.79
C ILE A 552 -6.16 2.42 11.64
N TYR A 553 -6.11 1.49 12.56
CA TYR A 553 -7.09 0.40 12.68
C TYR A 553 -8.23 0.81 13.61
N TRP A 554 -9.45 0.41 13.31
CA TRP A 554 -10.61 0.65 14.14
C TRP A 554 -11.66 -0.45 13.99
N SER A 555 -12.44 -0.63 15.04
CA SER A 555 -13.69 -1.39 14.98
C SER A 555 -14.72 -0.77 15.93
N GLY A 556 -15.99 -0.96 15.62
CA GLY A 556 -17.04 -0.34 16.43
C GLY A 556 -18.43 -0.93 16.21
N SER A 557 -19.33 -0.51 17.06
CA SER A 557 -20.75 -0.85 17.01
C SER A 557 -21.56 0.25 17.69
N ASN A 558 -22.86 0.35 17.36
CA ASN A 558 -23.77 1.31 17.98
C ASN A 558 -23.25 2.76 17.90
N ASP A 559 -22.75 3.16 16.73
CA ASP A 559 -22.21 4.50 16.43
C ASP A 559 -20.97 4.91 17.24
N LYS A 560 -20.28 3.97 17.89
CA LYS A 560 -19.09 4.20 18.71
C LYS A 560 -17.96 3.25 18.32
N LEU A 561 -16.72 3.68 18.47
CA LEU A 561 -15.60 2.77 18.33
C LEU A 561 -15.31 2.06 19.66
N ASN A 562 -15.09 0.76 19.57
CA ASN A 562 -14.64 -0.08 20.68
C ASN A 562 -13.13 -0.28 20.64
N LYS A 563 -12.55 -0.29 19.43
CA LYS A 563 -11.10 -0.41 19.22
C LYS A 563 -10.64 0.74 18.30
N LEU A 564 -9.52 1.31 18.64
CA LEU A 564 -8.76 2.26 17.81
C LEU A 564 -7.28 2.03 18.08
N LYS A 565 -6.48 1.78 17.05
CA LYS A 565 -5.02 1.70 17.14
C LYS A 565 -4.41 2.61 16.08
N VAL A 566 -3.64 3.60 16.51
CA VAL A 566 -2.86 4.49 15.64
C VAL A 566 -1.39 4.16 15.85
N TYR A 567 -0.75 3.63 14.82
CA TYR A 567 0.59 3.05 14.98
C TYR A 567 1.50 3.29 13.78
N GLY A 568 2.79 3.43 14.03
CA GLY A 568 3.84 3.32 13.03
C GLY A 568 4.25 1.88 12.84
N GLY A 569 4.43 1.48 11.58
CA GLY A 569 4.75 0.10 11.21
C GLY A 569 3.74 -0.52 10.23
N PHE A 570 2.86 0.29 9.64
CA PHE A 570 1.85 -0.19 8.71
C PHE A 570 2.45 -0.64 7.38
N THR A 571 2.18 -1.88 7.00
CA THR A 571 2.43 -2.45 5.67
C THR A 571 1.21 -3.22 5.19
N SER A 572 0.98 -3.22 3.90
CA SER A 572 -0.14 -3.91 3.26
C SER A 572 0.16 -4.13 1.78
N LEU A 573 -0.06 -5.34 1.30
CA LEU A 573 0.10 -5.66 -0.12
C LEU A 573 -0.84 -4.82 -1.02
N THR A 574 -2.02 -4.48 -0.53
CA THR A 574 -3.05 -3.76 -1.31
C THR A 574 -3.06 -2.25 -1.08
N SER A 575 -2.48 -1.73 0.00
CA SER A 575 -2.51 -0.31 0.34
C SER A 575 -1.16 0.36 0.19
N THR A 576 -0.10 -0.21 0.77
CA THR A 576 1.27 0.32 0.69
C THR A 576 2.12 -0.39 -0.35
N HIS A 577 1.58 -1.46 -0.94
CA HIS A 577 2.23 -2.35 -1.93
C HIS A 577 3.49 -3.06 -1.40
N ASP A 578 3.68 -3.07 -0.08
CA ASP A 578 4.77 -3.81 0.55
C ASP A 578 4.52 -5.31 0.52
N THR A 579 5.52 -6.06 0.10
CA THR A 579 5.52 -7.53 0.05
C THR A 579 6.19 -8.16 1.28
N ILE A 580 6.75 -7.33 2.15
CA ILE A 580 7.38 -7.73 3.43
C ILE A 580 6.94 -6.76 4.53
N ASP A 581 7.13 -7.15 5.77
CA ASP A 581 6.81 -6.35 6.94
C ASP A 581 7.66 -5.07 7.01
N HIS A 582 7.13 -4.08 7.72
CA HIS A 582 7.83 -2.83 7.99
C HIS A 582 9.20 -3.07 8.64
N GLY A 583 10.21 -2.34 8.20
CA GLY A 583 11.56 -2.41 8.73
C GLY A 583 11.60 -2.13 10.24
N LYS A 584 12.45 -2.85 10.96
CA LYS A 584 12.61 -2.69 12.41
C LYS A 584 13.45 -1.45 12.72
N VAL A 585 12.87 -0.49 13.44
CA VAL A 585 13.58 0.67 13.97
C VAL A 585 14.28 0.27 15.26
N SER A 586 15.59 0.43 15.30
CA SER A 586 16.45 -0.04 16.39
C SER A 586 17.28 1.10 17.01
N GLY A 587 17.44 1.07 18.33
CA GLY A 587 18.25 2.06 19.07
C GLY A 587 18.14 1.93 20.59
N GLN A 588 18.94 2.74 21.31
CA GLN A 588 18.78 2.90 22.78
C GLN A 588 17.47 3.60 23.13
N THR A 589 16.97 4.41 22.21
CA THR A 589 15.66 5.06 22.26
C THR A 589 15.04 4.96 20.89
N ILE A 590 13.86 4.40 20.81
CA ILE A 590 13.03 4.38 19.61
C ILE A 590 11.78 5.23 19.87
N THR A 591 11.34 5.96 18.84
CA THR A 591 10.24 6.94 18.96
C THR A 591 9.17 6.61 17.91
N SER A 592 7.91 6.59 18.32
CA SER A 592 6.75 6.41 17.46
C SER A 592 6.54 7.61 16.52
N PRO A 593 5.65 7.50 15.52
CA PRO A 593 5.12 8.70 14.89
C PRO A 593 4.45 9.62 15.91
N GLN A 594 4.43 10.91 15.60
CA GLN A 594 3.73 11.92 16.41
C GLN A 594 2.32 12.10 15.82
N ILE A 595 1.30 11.89 16.66
CA ILE A 595 -0.11 11.87 16.25
C ILE A 595 -0.83 13.12 16.73
N ALA A 596 -1.42 13.87 15.81
CA ALA A 596 -2.34 14.96 16.12
C ALA A 596 -3.75 14.39 16.42
N VAL A 597 -4.38 14.90 17.48
CA VAL A 597 -5.73 14.53 17.90
C VAL A 597 -6.53 15.81 18.16
N GLY A 598 -7.54 16.08 17.35
CA GLY A 598 -8.37 17.29 17.46
C GLY A 598 -9.86 16.99 17.21
N TYR A 599 -10.76 17.72 17.89
CA TYR A 599 -12.21 17.65 17.67
C TYR A 599 -12.74 19.00 17.20
N TYR A 600 -13.58 18.96 16.18
CA TYR A 600 -14.04 20.13 15.44
C TYR A 600 -15.56 20.15 15.30
N ASN A 601 -16.13 21.35 15.22
CA ASN A 601 -17.55 21.55 14.92
C ASN A 601 -17.88 21.20 13.45
N ASP A 602 -16.88 21.22 12.61
CA ASP A 602 -16.93 20.72 11.23
C ASP A 602 -15.62 19.93 10.95
N TYR A 603 -15.74 18.63 10.70
CA TYR A 603 -14.59 17.77 10.47
C TYR A 603 -13.77 18.23 9.26
N ARG A 604 -14.38 18.94 8.31
CA ARG A 604 -13.70 19.49 7.14
C ARG A 604 -12.70 20.57 7.53
N ASP A 605 -13.05 21.44 8.50
CA ASP A 605 -12.08 22.39 9.10
C ASP A 605 -10.95 21.63 9.83
N GLY A 606 -11.29 20.48 10.41
CA GLY A 606 -10.33 19.59 11.04
C GLY A 606 -9.33 18.98 10.06
N LEU A 607 -9.77 18.59 8.86
CA LEU A 607 -8.91 18.09 7.80
C LEU A 607 -7.96 19.18 7.27
N GLU A 608 -8.47 20.39 7.04
CA GLU A 608 -7.63 21.53 6.65
C GLU A 608 -6.59 21.85 7.73
N ASN A 609 -7.02 21.88 8.99
CA ASN A 609 -6.12 22.11 10.12
C ASN A 609 -5.08 20.98 10.31
N TYR A 610 -5.43 19.73 9.98
CA TYR A 610 -4.47 18.62 9.92
C TYR A 610 -3.41 18.86 8.83
N GLY A 611 -3.82 19.34 7.65
CA GLY A 611 -2.88 19.76 6.62
C GLY A 611 -1.93 20.85 7.08
N GLU A 612 -2.44 21.87 7.77
CA GLU A 612 -1.63 22.95 8.39
C GLU A 612 -0.68 22.41 9.46
N ALA A 613 -1.14 21.46 10.30
CA ALA A 613 -0.30 20.82 11.31
C ALA A 613 0.87 20.06 10.67
N ASN A 614 0.65 19.37 9.57
CA ASN A 614 1.72 18.73 8.80
C ASN A 614 2.69 19.75 8.19
N ALA A 615 2.17 20.81 7.60
CA ALA A 615 2.98 21.89 7.05
C ALA A 615 3.83 22.62 8.11
N ALA A 616 3.41 22.61 9.38
CA ALA A 616 4.18 23.15 10.49
C ALA A 616 5.43 22.30 10.81
N VAL A 617 5.39 20.99 10.53
CA VAL A 617 6.53 20.06 10.68
C VAL A 617 7.37 20.04 9.42
N ALA A 618 6.73 19.82 8.27
CA ALA A 618 7.38 19.69 6.96
C ALA A 618 6.71 20.67 5.96
N PRO A 619 7.18 21.91 5.86
CA PRO A 619 6.59 22.92 4.98
C PRO A 619 6.60 22.49 3.51
N PRO A 620 5.58 22.86 2.72
CA PRO A 620 5.55 22.60 1.29
C PRO A 620 6.79 23.09 0.55
N LEU A 621 7.13 22.40 -0.54
CA LEU A 621 8.27 22.80 -1.38
C LEU A 621 8.08 24.23 -1.90
N LYS A 622 9.06 25.09 -1.64
CA LYS A 622 9.02 26.49 -2.05
C LYS A 622 9.44 26.65 -3.51
N PHE A 623 8.70 27.47 -4.24
CA PHE A 623 9.09 27.90 -5.59
C PHE A 623 10.39 28.71 -5.55
N GLN A 624 11.36 28.27 -6.34
CA GLN A 624 12.63 29.00 -6.49
C GLN A 624 12.55 30.01 -7.64
N LYS A 625 13.47 30.97 -7.62
CA LYS A 625 13.55 31.99 -8.68
C LYS A 625 13.65 31.35 -10.09
N GLY A 626 12.71 31.67 -10.96
CA GLY A 626 12.64 31.14 -12.33
C GLY A 626 11.63 30.04 -12.55
N VAL A 627 11.11 29.41 -11.48
CA VAL A 627 9.97 28.50 -11.56
C VAL A 627 8.70 29.31 -11.32
N PRO A 628 7.76 29.38 -12.30
CA PRO A 628 6.49 30.05 -12.08
C PRO A 628 5.73 29.47 -10.89
N SER A 629 5.26 30.32 -10.01
CA SER A 629 4.50 29.90 -8.82
C SER A 629 2.99 29.84 -9.05
N GLY A 630 2.50 30.20 -10.24
CA GLY A 630 1.09 30.05 -10.59
C GLY A 630 0.73 28.64 -11.04
N VAL A 631 -0.57 28.37 -11.10
CA VAL A 631 -1.11 27.11 -11.59
C VAL A 631 -0.47 26.72 -12.94
N PRO A 632 0.12 25.51 -13.08
CA PRO A 632 0.62 25.03 -14.36
C PRO A 632 -0.54 24.77 -15.32
N VAL A 633 -0.49 25.41 -16.47
CA VAL A 633 -1.46 25.25 -17.57
C VAL A 633 -0.73 24.68 -18.78
N GLY A 634 -1.32 23.71 -19.47
CA GLY A 634 -0.65 23.21 -20.64
C GLY A 634 -1.22 21.91 -21.23
N TRP A 635 -0.31 21.08 -21.71
CA TRP A 635 -0.62 19.82 -22.36
C TRP A 635 0.34 18.72 -21.91
N ASN A 636 -0.20 17.50 -21.79
CA ASN A 636 0.51 16.27 -21.46
C ASN A 636 0.35 15.27 -22.60
N SER A 637 1.40 14.51 -22.95
CA SER A 637 1.36 13.65 -24.14
C SER A 637 0.66 12.29 -23.90
N TRP A 638 0.47 11.85 -22.67
CA TRP A 638 0.06 10.48 -22.39
C TRP A 638 -1.31 10.14 -22.98
N GLY A 639 -2.35 10.84 -22.60
CA GLY A 639 -3.71 10.57 -23.07
C GLY A 639 -3.90 10.70 -24.59
N ALA A 640 -3.04 11.49 -25.26
CA ALA A 640 -3.09 11.68 -26.69
C ALA A 640 -2.36 10.58 -27.47
N TYR A 641 -1.16 10.20 -27.02
CA TYR A 641 -0.24 9.47 -27.89
C TYR A 641 0.38 8.22 -27.29
N GLU A 642 0.48 8.12 -25.96
CA GLU A 642 1.09 6.96 -25.29
C GLU A 642 2.41 6.54 -25.99
N SER A 643 2.56 5.26 -26.33
CA SER A 643 3.76 4.71 -27.01
C SER A 643 3.99 5.27 -28.43
N SER A 644 3.05 5.99 -29.00
CA SER A 644 3.16 6.59 -30.34
C SER A 644 3.69 8.02 -30.33
N LEU A 645 4.17 8.53 -29.19
CA LEU A 645 4.77 9.88 -29.10
C LEU A 645 5.94 10.06 -30.06
N SER A 646 5.98 11.18 -30.77
CA SER A 646 7.06 11.50 -31.73
C SER A 646 7.37 12.99 -31.71
N TYR A 647 8.53 13.35 -32.27
CA TYR A 647 8.97 14.74 -32.40
C TYR A 647 7.95 15.61 -33.18
N ASP A 648 7.44 15.11 -34.32
CA ASP A 648 6.50 15.86 -35.16
C ASP A 648 5.19 16.16 -34.41
N LYS A 649 4.68 15.19 -33.60
CA LYS A 649 3.49 15.36 -32.77
C LYS A 649 3.69 16.43 -31.68
N VAL A 650 4.85 16.45 -31.03
CA VAL A 650 5.18 17.50 -30.05
C VAL A 650 5.21 18.86 -30.66
N VAL A 651 5.80 18.98 -31.87
CA VAL A 651 5.87 20.24 -32.62
C VAL A 651 4.48 20.71 -33.07
N GLU A 652 3.64 19.79 -33.55
CA GLU A 652 2.26 20.07 -33.97
C GLU A 652 1.43 20.60 -32.80
N VAL A 653 1.48 19.92 -31.64
CA VAL A 653 0.80 20.37 -30.41
C VAL A 653 1.28 21.75 -29.98
N SER A 654 2.58 21.99 -29.93
CA SER A 654 3.15 23.27 -29.54
C SER A 654 2.65 24.41 -30.45
N ASN A 655 2.60 24.16 -31.75
CA ASN A 655 2.08 25.13 -32.73
C ASN A 655 0.55 25.36 -32.56
N PHE A 656 -0.22 24.28 -32.36
CA PHE A 656 -1.67 24.38 -32.14
C PHE A 656 -1.99 25.23 -30.92
N PHE A 657 -1.32 24.98 -29.78
CA PHE A 657 -1.51 25.76 -28.55
C PHE A 657 -1.15 27.24 -28.76
N LYS A 658 -0.05 27.52 -29.43
CA LYS A 658 0.34 28.90 -29.77
C LYS A 658 -0.71 29.63 -30.59
N GLU A 659 -1.25 28.95 -31.60
CA GLU A 659 -2.15 29.55 -32.58
C GLU A 659 -3.57 29.71 -32.05
N ASN A 660 -4.06 28.70 -31.28
CA ASN A 660 -5.47 28.61 -30.94
C ASN A 660 -5.77 28.91 -29.46
N LEU A 661 -4.85 28.64 -28.52
CA LEU A 661 -5.12 28.65 -27.05
C LEU A 661 -4.31 29.68 -26.27
N LYS A 662 -3.26 30.26 -26.83
CA LYS A 662 -2.33 31.18 -26.16
C LYS A 662 -3.00 32.35 -25.41
N LYS A 663 -4.16 32.84 -25.88
CA LYS A 663 -4.84 34.02 -25.31
C LYS A 663 -5.79 33.68 -24.18
N SER A 664 -6.14 32.40 -24.00
CA SER A 664 -7.21 31.97 -23.11
C SER A 664 -6.80 30.86 -22.14
N PHE A 665 -6.04 29.85 -22.61
CA PHE A 665 -5.60 28.70 -21.84
C PHE A 665 -4.11 28.86 -21.49
N THR A 666 -3.85 29.72 -20.51
CA THR A 666 -2.50 30.14 -20.12
C THR A 666 -2.54 30.77 -18.73
N ASN A 667 -1.47 30.70 -17.99
CA ASN A 667 -1.30 31.42 -16.73
C ASN A 667 -0.16 32.45 -16.87
N ASP A 668 -0.49 33.76 -16.84
CA ASP A 668 0.45 34.85 -17.06
C ASP A 668 1.36 34.64 -18.29
N GLY A 669 0.76 34.12 -19.37
CA GLY A 669 1.46 33.80 -20.61
C GLY A 669 2.27 32.50 -20.58
N THR A 670 2.31 31.80 -19.44
CA THR A 670 3.00 30.51 -19.32
C THR A 670 2.09 29.36 -19.74
N VAL A 671 2.60 28.50 -20.63
CA VAL A 671 1.99 27.25 -21.07
C VAL A 671 3.07 26.19 -21.06
N TYR A 672 2.79 25.02 -20.45
CA TYR A 672 3.69 23.88 -20.47
C TYR A 672 3.29 22.88 -21.57
N ILE A 673 4.29 22.34 -22.28
CA ILE A 673 4.14 21.20 -23.20
C ILE A 673 4.96 20.07 -22.58
N ASN A 674 4.28 19.12 -21.93
CA ASN A 674 4.89 18.01 -21.20
C ASN A 674 4.94 16.75 -22.06
N MET A 675 6.13 16.22 -22.26
CA MET A 675 6.38 14.91 -22.84
C MET A 675 6.37 13.88 -21.70
N ASP A 676 5.34 13.07 -21.65
CA ASP A 676 5.14 11.99 -20.66
C ASP A 676 5.97 10.75 -21.01
N SER A 677 5.68 9.60 -20.48
CA SER A 677 6.34 8.33 -20.80
C SER A 677 6.43 8.13 -22.31
N TYR A 678 7.40 7.35 -22.77
CA TYR A 678 7.82 7.23 -24.17
C TYR A 678 8.43 8.51 -24.80
N TRP A 679 8.82 9.51 -23.98
CA TRP A 679 9.65 10.62 -24.46
C TRP A 679 10.98 10.14 -25.08
N ASP A 680 11.44 8.96 -24.69
CA ASP A 680 12.65 8.29 -25.20
C ASP A 680 12.49 7.68 -26.60
N ASN A 681 11.29 7.70 -27.20
CA ASN A 681 11.11 7.53 -28.64
C ASN A 681 11.81 8.65 -29.43
N LEU A 682 12.06 9.81 -28.82
CA LEU A 682 12.77 10.93 -29.41
C LEU A 682 14.28 10.80 -29.12
N SER A 683 15.11 10.92 -30.14
CA SER A 683 16.56 11.02 -29.94
C SER A 683 16.92 12.26 -29.12
N GLU A 684 18.13 12.31 -28.55
CA GLU A 684 18.61 13.48 -27.81
C GLU A 684 18.55 14.77 -28.62
N GLN A 685 18.89 14.69 -29.91
CA GLN A 685 18.80 15.86 -30.79
C GLN A 685 17.34 16.31 -30.98
N GLN A 686 16.42 15.38 -31.17
CA GLN A 686 14.99 15.68 -31.30
C GLN A 686 14.41 16.29 -30.01
N LEU A 687 14.82 15.81 -28.83
CA LEU A 687 14.44 16.41 -27.55
C LEU A 687 14.92 17.86 -27.42
N ARG A 688 16.19 18.13 -27.76
CA ARG A 688 16.74 19.50 -27.77
C ARG A 688 16.03 20.40 -28.77
N ASP A 689 15.69 19.88 -29.93
CA ASP A 689 15.00 20.63 -30.98
C ASP A 689 13.51 20.86 -30.61
N ALA A 690 12.84 19.88 -29.97
CA ALA A 690 11.50 20.08 -29.45
C ALA A 690 11.46 21.21 -28.39
N VAL A 691 12.40 21.19 -27.43
CA VAL A 691 12.53 22.29 -26.45
C VAL A 691 12.75 23.65 -27.11
N LYS A 692 13.57 23.72 -28.15
CA LYS A 692 13.78 24.99 -28.94
C LYS A 692 12.49 25.48 -29.59
N VAL A 693 11.70 24.58 -30.22
CA VAL A 693 10.41 24.92 -30.83
C VAL A 693 9.42 25.41 -29.79
N ILE A 694 9.27 24.67 -28.67
CA ILE A 694 8.38 25.00 -27.55
C ILE A 694 8.73 26.41 -27.01
N ARG A 695 9.99 26.68 -26.76
CA ARG A 695 10.47 27.99 -26.30
C ARG A 695 10.26 29.10 -27.32
N LYS A 696 10.49 28.85 -28.64
CA LYS A 696 10.22 29.78 -29.72
C LYS A 696 8.73 30.17 -29.80
N ASN A 697 7.85 29.24 -29.41
CA ASN A 697 6.41 29.48 -29.31
C ASN A 697 6.01 30.24 -28.02
N GLY A 698 6.97 30.57 -27.16
CA GLY A 698 6.75 31.25 -25.88
C GLY A 698 6.19 30.34 -24.80
N GLN A 699 6.47 29.04 -24.90
CA GLN A 699 6.00 28.01 -23.99
C GLN A 699 7.18 27.40 -23.19
N LYS A 700 6.91 26.59 -22.19
CA LYS A 700 7.88 25.86 -21.37
C LYS A 700 7.78 24.36 -21.66
N ALA A 701 8.93 23.69 -21.71
CA ALA A 701 8.98 22.26 -21.94
C ALA A 701 8.92 21.49 -20.62
N GLY A 702 8.11 20.43 -20.58
CA GLY A 702 8.01 19.46 -19.51
C GLY A 702 8.46 18.08 -19.95
N ILE A 703 8.84 17.24 -18.98
CA ILE A 703 9.32 15.87 -19.20
C ILE A 703 8.82 14.96 -18.08
N TYR A 704 8.91 13.64 -18.29
CA TYR A 704 8.53 12.58 -17.37
C TYR A 704 9.74 11.74 -16.95
N TYR A 705 9.72 11.17 -15.73
CA TYR A 705 10.67 10.14 -15.32
C TYR A 705 10.20 9.32 -14.12
N GLY A 706 10.49 7.99 -14.15
CA GLY A 706 10.31 7.06 -13.04
C GLY A 706 11.65 6.82 -12.31
N PRO A 707 11.96 7.55 -11.23
CA PRO A 707 13.29 7.48 -10.61
C PRO A 707 13.53 6.18 -9.84
N PHE A 708 12.49 5.53 -9.31
CA PHE A 708 12.60 4.40 -8.40
C PHE A 708 12.10 3.07 -8.99
N VAL A 709 11.98 2.99 -10.31
CA VAL A 709 11.50 1.79 -11.03
C VAL A 709 12.46 1.30 -12.10
N TYR A 710 12.48 -0.02 -12.28
CA TYR A 710 13.14 -0.71 -13.38
C TYR A 710 12.18 -1.68 -14.06
N TRP A 711 11.84 -1.40 -15.32
CA TRP A 711 10.88 -2.18 -16.11
C TRP A 711 11.49 -3.40 -16.81
N GLY A 712 12.82 -3.41 -16.95
CA GLY A 712 13.52 -4.51 -17.61
C GLY A 712 13.70 -5.75 -16.73
N ASP A 713 14.14 -6.84 -17.36
CA ASP A 713 14.48 -8.11 -16.67
C ASP A 713 15.98 -8.42 -16.72
N ASN A 714 16.78 -7.64 -17.47
CA ASN A 714 18.21 -7.84 -17.56
C ASN A 714 18.96 -7.22 -16.37
N MET A 715 19.16 -8.01 -15.32
CA MET A 715 19.86 -7.57 -14.11
C MET A 715 21.35 -7.22 -14.35
N SER A 716 21.96 -7.73 -15.45
CA SER A 716 23.32 -7.38 -15.83
C SER A 716 23.42 -6.10 -16.65
N GLN A 717 22.30 -5.45 -16.98
CA GLN A 717 22.31 -4.20 -17.72
C GLN A 717 23.01 -3.10 -16.91
N PRO A 718 24.00 -2.39 -17.48
CA PRO A 718 24.64 -1.27 -16.81
C PRO A 718 23.66 -0.14 -16.50
N VAL A 719 23.76 0.43 -15.31
CA VAL A 719 22.96 1.60 -14.89
C VAL A 719 23.48 2.87 -15.57
N GLU A 720 22.58 3.67 -16.12
CA GLU A 720 22.89 4.92 -16.81
C GLU A 720 23.65 5.90 -15.90
N GLY A 721 24.66 6.55 -16.43
CA GLY A 721 25.48 7.53 -15.72
C GLY A 721 26.52 6.95 -14.76
N THR A 722 26.62 5.62 -14.59
CA THR A 722 27.58 4.99 -13.68
C THR A 722 28.87 4.54 -14.36
N ASN A 723 29.02 4.74 -15.67
CA ASN A 723 30.15 4.29 -16.49
C ASN A 723 30.45 2.77 -16.35
N GLY A 724 29.38 1.97 -16.23
CA GLY A 724 29.49 0.52 -16.07
C GLY A 724 29.91 0.05 -14.67
N LYS A 725 29.97 0.94 -13.68
CA LYS A 725 30.34 0.58 -12.31
C LYS A 725 29.26 -0.26 -11.61
N TYR A 726 27.99 -0.03 -11.95
CA TYR A 726 26.83 -0.70 -11.36
C TYR A 726 25.92 -1.23 -12.44
N THR A 727 25.26 -2.34 -12.15
CA THR A 727 24.19 -2.96 -12.94
C THR A 727 22.85 -2.74 -12.26
N TYR A 728 21.75 -3.00 -12.96
CA TYR A 728 20.41 -2.94 -12.33
C TYR A 728 20.26 -3.99 -11.22
N GLY A 729 20.90 -5.17 -11.36
CA GLY A 729 20.96 -6.16 -10.29
C GLY A 729 21.61 -5.67 -8.99
N ASP A 730 22.51 -4.67 -9.07
CA ASP A 730 23.12 -4.09 -7.87
C ASP A 730 22.21 -3.09 -7.15
N ILE A 731 21.28 -2.44 -7.88
CA ILE A 731 20.51 -1.30 -7.35
C ILE A 731 19.03 -1.60 -7.07
N VAL A 732 18.51 -2.75 -7.54
CA VAL A 732 17.13 -3.17 -7.20
C VAL A 732 17.03 -3.55 -5.73
N LEU A 733 15.88 -3.24 -5.14
CA LEU A 733 15.62 -3.48 -3.73
C LEU A 733 15.50 -4.99 -3.44
N ARG A 734 16.01 -5.40 -2.28
CA ARG A 734 16.08 -6.80 -1.84
C ARG A 734 15.48 -6.96 -0.44
N ASP A 735 15.10 -8.19 -0.12
CA ASP A 735 14.75 -8.59 1.25
C ASP A 735 16.01 -8.77 2.13
N ALA A 736 15.82 -9.15 3.38
CA ALA A 736 16.90 -9.38 4.33
C ALA A 736 17.81 -10.56 3.93
N ALA A 737 17.26 -11.56 3.24
CA ALA A 737 18.00 -12.73 2.74
C ALA A 737 18.81 -12.42 1.46
N GLY A 738 18.59 -11.27 0.84
CA GLY A 738 19.27 -10.83 -0.38
C GLY A 738 18.53 -11.16 -1.67
N ASN A 739 17.30 -11.70 -1.59
CA ASN A 739 16.46 -11.94 -2.76
C ASN A 739 15.93 -10.63 -3.31
N ILE A 740 15.82 -10.50 -4.62
CA ILE A 740 15.19 -9.35 -5.26
C ILE A 740 13.67 -9.38 -4.93
N LEU A 741 13.13 -8.25 -4.49
CA LEU A 741 11.69 -8.14 -4.26
C LEU A 741 10.91 -8.31 -5.57
N PRO A 742 9.69 -8.90 -5.52
CA PRO A 742 8.85 -9.10 -6.69
C PRO A 742 8.51 -7.76 -7.36
N LYS A 743 8.16 -7.83 -8.64
CA LYS A 743 7.65 -6.67 -9.38
C LYS A 743 6.29 -6.24 -8.81
N VAL A 744 6.12 -4.94 -8.68
CA VAL A 744 4.83 -4.28 -8.44
C VAL A 744 4.54 -3.42 -9.67
N ASP A 745 3.32 -3.42 -10.19
CA ASP A 745 2.93 -2.72 -11.42
C ASP A 745 3.84 -3.00 -12.63
N GLY A 746 4.41 -4.19 -12.68
CA GLY A 746 5.32 -4.62 -13.75
C GLY A 746 6.76 -4.13 -13.61
N ALA A 747 7.14 -3.43 -12.55
CA ALA A 747 8.48 -2.88 -12.32
C ALA A 747 9.13 -3.41 -11.04
N TYR A 748 10.44 -3.58 -11.05
CA TYR A 748 11.23 -3.76 -9.84
C TYR A 748 11.44 -2.42 -9.15
N ALA A 749 11.36 -2.40 -7.82
CA ALA A 749 11.74 -1.23 -7.03
C ALA A 749 13.26 -1.05 -7.03
N ILE A 750 13.70 0.18 -7.18
CA ILE A 750 15.11 0.58 -7.07
C ILE A 750 15.35 1.17 -5.68
N ASP A 751 16.39 0.71 -4.99
CA ASP A 751 16.79 1.25 -3.71
C ASP A 751 17.26 2.72 -3.84
N PRO A 752 16.52 3.70 -3.28
CA PRO A 752 16.90 5.12 -3.39
C PRO A 752 18.23 5.46 -2.69
N THR A 753 18.66 4.60 -1.77
CA THR A 753 19.87 4.83 -0.96
C THR A 753 21.15 4.36 -1.67
N HIS A 754 21.01 3.53 -2.71
CA HIS A 754 22.16 2.97 -3.42
C HIS A 754 22.89 4.05 -4.25
N PRO A 755 24.21 4.16 -4.19
CA PRO A 755 24.95 5.18 -4.94
C PRO A 755 24.80 5.07 -6.47
N GLY A 756 24.54 3.87 -7.01
CA GLY A 756 24.20 3.68 -8.42
C GLY A 756 22.87 4.33 -8.80
N SER A 757 21.86 4.21 -7.93
CA SER A 757 20.55 4.86 -8.10
C SER A 757 20.66 6.38 -8.08
N GLN A 758 21.44 6.92 -7.14
CA GLN A 758 21.70 8.35 -7.03
C GLN A 758 22.45 8.89 -8.27
N GLN A 759 23.45 8.17 -8.76
CA GLN A 759 24.16 8.55 -10.00
C GLN A 759 23.26 8.51 -11.22
N ARG A 760 22.34 7.52 -11.33
CA ARG A 760 21.32 7.44 -12.37
C ARG A 760 20.42 8.69 -12.36
N VAL A 761 19.90 9.04 -11.20
CA VAL A 761 19.06 10.24 -11.01
C VAL A 761 19.85 11.50 -11.41
N GLU A 762 21.07 11.66 -10.92
CA GLU A 762 21.90 12.81 -11.29
C GLU A 762 22.15 12.89 -12.80
N TYR A 763 22.50 11.78 -13.44
CA TYR A 763 22.78 11.73 -14.87
C TYR A 763 21.55 12.16 -15.69
N VAL A 764 20.39 11.55 -15.42
CA VAL A 764 19.16 11.81 -16.19
C VAL A 764 18.65 13.25 -15.96
N PHE A 765 18.60 13.69 -14.71
CA PHE A 765 18.04 15.01 -14.40
C PHE A 765 18.97 16.16 -14.83
N LYS A 766 20.27 16.02 -14.72
CA LYS A 766 21.21 16.97 -15.31
C LYS A 766 21.06 17.08 -16.83
N LYS A 767 20.87 15.94 -17.51
CA LYS A 767 20.60 15.88 -18.94
C LYS A 767 19.31 16.66 -19.30
N PHE A 768 18.22 16.48 -18.54
CA PHE A 768 16.99 17.24 -18.76
C PHE A 768 17.16 18.74 -18.51
N LEU A 769 17.88 19.14 -17.47
CA LEU A 769 18.22 20.53 -17.23
C LEU A 769 19.05 21.14 -18.37
N ASP A 770 20.02 20.40 -18.91
CA ASP A 770 20.87 20.83 -20.05
C ASP A 770 20.08 20.95 -21.35
N TYR A 771 19.03 20.13 -21.53
CA TYR A 771 18.12 20.26 -22.68
C TYR A 771 17.17 21.44 -22.51
N GLY A 772 16.97 21.90 -21.27
CA GLY A 772 16.20 23.07 -20.97
C GLY A 772 14.75 22.80 -20.57
N PHE A 773 14.45 21.64 -20.02
CA PHE A 773 13.15 21.35 -19.43
C PHE A 773 12.95 22.16 -18.14
N GLU A 774 11.71 22.59 -17.88
CA GLU A 774 11.34 23.48 -16.76
C GLU A 774 10.18 22.92 -15.92
N TYR A 775 9.63 21.77 -16.29
CA TYR A 775 8.60 21.00 -15.57
C TYR A 775 8.99 19.52 -15.62
N ILE A 776 8.77 18.81 -14.54
CA ILE A 776 8.94 17.36 -14.48
C ILE A 776 7.79 16.69 -13.75
N LYS A 777 7.19 15.68 -14.40
CA LYS A 777 6.33 14.67 -13.75
C LYS A 777 7.24 13.52 -13.34
N ILE A 778 7.34 13.28 -12.04
CA ILE A 778 8.05 12.10 -11.49
C ILE A 778 7.02 11.09 -11.00
N ASP A 779 7.17 9.86 -11.45
CA ASP A 779 6.13 8.85 -11.33
C ASP A 779 6.62 7.56 -10.67
N PHE A 780 5.67 6.68 -10.28
CA PHE A 780 5.94 5.42 -9.56
C PHE A 780 6.78 5.63 -8.30
N LEU A 781 6.50 6.73 -7.60
CA LEU A 781 7.29 7.14 -6.45
C LEU A 781 7.10 6.22 -5.24
N THR A 782 5.94 5.57 -5.12
CA THR A 782 5.65 4.60 -4.04
C THR A 782 6.68 3.48 -4.01
N HIS A 783 7.25 3.06 -5.16
CA HIS A 783 8.33 2.08 -5.23
C HIS A 783 9.58 2.49 -4.43
N GLY A 784 9.85 3.78 -4.29
CA GLY A 784 10.94 4.29 -3.46
C GLY A 784 10.69 4.20 -1.96
N SER A 785 9.48 3.86 -1.54
CA SER A 785 9.06 3.71 -0.13
C SER A 785 8.83 2.26 0.30
N PHE A 786 9.08 1.28 -0.58
CA PHE A 786 8.91 -0.13 -0.21
C PHE A 786 9.87 -0.53 0.90
N GLU A 787 9.40 -1.39 1.79
CA GLU A 787 10.24 -2.00 2.80
C GLU A 787 11.24 -2.96 2.15
N GLY A 788 12.45 -3.01 2.69
CA GLY A 788 13.53 -3.82 2.15
C GLY A 788 14.84 -3.65 2.88
N LYS A 789 15.84 -4.37 2.44
CA LYS A 789 17.22 -4.20 2.89
C LYS A 789 17.89 -3.11 2.04
N HIS A 790 18.01 -1.91 2.62
CA HIS A 790 18.61 -0.77 1.95
C HIS A 790 20.15 -0.81 1.98
N TYR A 791 20.78 -0.22 0.96
CA TYR A 791 22.23 -0.12 0.84
C TYR A 791 22.86 0.72 1.98
N ASP A 792 22.21 1.83 2.35
CA ASP A 792 22.63 2.65 3.49
C ASP A 792 22.22 1.96 4.80
N PRO A 793 23.16 1.46 5.62
CA PRO A 793 22.85 0.72 6.85
C PRO A 793 22.17 1.59 7.94
N LYS A 794 22.11 2.90 7.76
CA LYS A 794 21.40 3.83 8.64
C LYS A 794 19.90 3.93 8.30
N VAL A 795 19.53 3.48 7.14
CA VAL A 795 18.15 3.46 6.66
C VAL A 795 17.52 2.13 7.06
N GLN A 796 16.56 2.18 7.94
CA GLN A 796 15.90 1.03 8.55
C GLN A 796 14.50 0.79 7.99
N THR A 797 13.92 1.76 7.29
CA THR A 797 12.53 1.70 6.78
C THR A 797 12.43 2.28 5.38
N GLY A 798 11.39 1.85 4.64
CA GLY A 798 11.11 2.35 3.30
C GLY A 798 10.87 3.86 3.25
N ILE A 799 10.22 4.44 4.25
CA ILE A 799 10.00 5.91 4.31
C ILE A 799 11.30 6.68 4.52
N GLN A 800 12.24 6.14 5.28
CA GLN A 800 13.59 6.75 5.38
C GLN A 800 14.30 6.73 4.03
N ALA A 801 14.22 5.62 3.28
CA ALA A 801 14.78 5.50 1.94
C ALA A 801 14.14 6.50 0.97
N TYR A 802 12.82 6.61 0.99
CA TYR A 802 12.07 7.58 0.18
C TYR A 802 12.49 9.01 0.47
N ASN A 803 12.57 9.41 1.74
CA ASN A 803 13.05 10.74 2.14
C ASN A 803 14.46 11.02 1.59
N GLN A 804 15.38 10.06 1.68
CA GLN A 804 16.74 10.20 1.16
C GLN A 804 16.75 10.36 -0.36
N GLY A 805 15.97 9.54 -1.07
CA GLY A 805 15.85 9.60 -2.53
C GLY A 805 15.24 10.90 -3.04
N MET A 806 14.15 11.35 -2.44
CA MET A 806 13.47 12.60 -2.82
C MET A 806 14.30 13.84 -2.48
N ALA A 807 15.01 13.82 -1.35
CA ALA A 807 15.95 14.89 -1.02
C ALA A 807 17.10 14.97 -2.04
N HIS A 808 17.59 13.81 -2.53
CA HIS A 808 18.61 13.74 -3.57
C HIS A 808 18.09 14.28 -4.92
N ILE A 809 16.85 13.95 -5.30
CA ILE A 809 16.17 14.51 -6.48
C ILE A 809 16.10 16.04 -6.40
N ASN A 810 15.60 16.58 -5.29
CA ASN A 810 15.48 18.03 -5.09
C ASN A 810 16.84 18.75 -5.15
N LYS A 811 17.86 18.15 -4.53
CA LYS A 811 19.24 18.65 -4.60
C LYS A 811 19.77 18.68 -6.04
N THR A 812 19.51 17.64 -6.81
CA THR A 812 19.96 17.52 -8.21
C THR A 812 19.27 18.52 -9.11
N LEU A 813 17.95 18.69 -8.97
CA LEU A 813 17.17 19.67 -9.73
C LEU A 813 17.50 21.12 -9.35
N GLY A 814 17.98 21.35 -8.12
CA GLY A 814 18.41 22.67 -7.64
C GLY A 814 17.34 23.75 -7.74
N GLY A 815 16.05 23.36 -7.64
CA GLY A 815 14.90 24.26 -7.72
C GLY A 815 14.69 24.91 -9.10
N LYS A 816 15.12 24.26 -10.19
CA LYS A 816 15.01 24.79 -11.55
C LYS A 816 13.79 24.30 -12.34
N MET A 817 13.06 23.31 -11.80
CA MET A 817 11.87 22.75 -12.42
C MET A 817 10.68 22.79 -11.45
N PHE A 818 9.47 22.92 -12.01
CA PHE A 818 8.26 22.56 -11.31
C PHE A 818 8.22 21.04 -11.18
N ILE A 819 7.92 20.49 -10.00
CA ILE A 819 7.86 19.05 -9.72
C ILE A 819 6.40 18.66 -9.47
N SER A 820 5.83 17.78 -10.30
CA SER A 820 4.57 17.08 -10.06
C SER A 820 4.87 15.63 -9.72
N ALA A 821 4.41 15.16 -8.56
CA ALA A 821 4.58 13.79 -8.08
C ALA A 821 3.35 12.95 -8.45
N SER A 822 3.57 11.76 -8.98
CA SER A 822 2.52 10.81 -9.36
C SER A 822 2.85 9.42 -8.81
N ILE A 823 1.84 8.59 -8.59
CA ILE A 823 1.93 7.31 -7.86
C ILE A 823 2.86 7.49 -6.66
N ALA A 824 2.46 8.41 -5.79
CA ALA A 824 3.28 8.89 -4.69
C ALA A 824 2.56 8.67 -3.37
N PRO A 825 3.25 8.27 -2.30
CA PRO A 825 2.71 8.34 -0.96
C PRO A 825 2.13 9.72 -0.67
N MET A 826 1.07 9.82 0.16
CA MET A 826 0.54 11.12 0.57
C MET A 826 1.60 11.92 1.33
N PHE A 827 2.41 11.22 2.09
CA PHE A 827 3.54 11.75 2.85
C PHE A 827 4.78 10.85 2.66
N PRO A 828 5.97 11.43 2.74
CA PRO A 828 6.37 12.84 3.00
C PRO A 828 6.04 13.78 1.82
N SER A 829 5.49 14.96 2.08
CA SER A 829 4.95 15.89 1.06
C SER A 829 5.90 17.01 0.62
N GLN A 830 6.93 17.32 1.40
CA GLN A 830 7.80 18.50 1.25
C GLN A 830 8.72 18.49 0.01
N TYR A 831 8.60 17.50 -0.86
CA TYR A 831 9.53 17.30 -1.97
C TYR A 831 8.97 17.65 -3.35
N ALA A 832 7.67 17.93 -3.46
CA ALA A 832 7.02 18.27 -4.72
C ALA A 832 6.14 19.52 -4.59
N HIS A 833 5.94 20.25 -5.71
CA HIS A 833 5.03 21.40 -5.75
C HIS A 833 3.58 20.96 -5.89
N ALA A 834 3.37 19.86 -6.61
CA ALA A 834 2.05 19.26 -6.80
C ALA A 834 2.12 17.73 -6.63
N ARG A 835 0.98 17.12 -6.27
CA ARG A 835 0.79 15.67 -6.24
C ARG A 835 -0.53 15.30 -6.94
N ARG A 836 -0.50 14.22 -7.70
CA ARG A 836 -1.68 13.56 -8.27
C ARG A 836 -2.63 13.12 -7.15
N ILE A 837 -3.91 13.39 -7.31
CA ILE A 837 -4.94 13.01 -6.31
C ILE A 837 -5.61 11.68 -6.63
N SER A 838 -5.51 11.20 -7.87
CA SER A 838 -6.09 9.93 -8.35
C SER A 838 -5.10 9.19 -9.24
N CYS A 839 -5.37 7.92 -9.54
CA CYS A 839 -4.72 7.20 -10.63
C CYS A 839 -5.11 7.82 -12.00
N ASP A 840 -4.66 7.27 -13.11
CA ASP A 840 -4.83 7.84 -14.45
C ASP A 840 -6.31 8.08 -14.83
N ILE A 841 -6.57 9.19 -15.50
CA ILE A 841 -7.90 9.59 -15.96
C ILE A 841 -7.96 9.53 -17.48
N ASP A 842 -8.89 8.77 -18.03
CA ASP A 842 -9.08 8.63 -19.49
C ASP A 842 -10.11 9.60 -20.10
N GLY A 843 -10.67 10.51 -19.29
CA GLY A 843 -11.68 11.48 -19.72
C GLY A 843 -13.12 10.98 -19.72
N THR A 844 -13.37 9.70 -19.43
CA THR A 844 -14.74 9.17 -19.29
C THR A 844 -15.44 9.69 -18.04
N LEU A 845 -16.77 9.62 -18.02
CA LEU A 845 -17.58 10.10 -16.89
C LEU A 845 -17.25 9.35 -15.59
N GLY A 846 -17.07 8.02 -15.65
CA GLY A 846 -16.72 7.21 -14.48
C GLY A 846 -15.34 7.55 -13.92
N ARG A 847 -14.36 7.87 -14.77
CA ARG A 847 -13.03 8.32 -14.32
C ARG A 847 -13.07 9.74 -13.74
N THR A 848 -13.92 10.59 -14.29
CA THR A 848 -14.16 11.93 -13.73
C THR A 848 -14.79 11.84 -12.34
N GLU A 849 -15.77 10.94 -12.12
CA GLU A 849 -16.34 10.66 -10.79
C GLU A 849 -15.25 10.13 -9.83
N TYR A 850 -14.41 9.19 -10.29
CA TYR A 850 -13.29 8.64 -9.52
C TYR A 850 -12.32 9.75 -9.05
N GLN A 851 -11.93 10.65 -9.93
CA GLN A 851 -11.09 11.80 -9.59
C GLN A 851 -11.79 12.69 -8.54
N LEU A 852 -13.10 12.92 -8.67
CA LEU A 852 -13.86 13.73 -7.72
C LEU A 852 -14.13 13.02 -6.39
N ASN A 853 -14.13 11.67 -6.31
CA ASN A 853 -14.05 10.96 -5.02
C ASN A 853 -12.78 11.36 -4.27
N ASN A 854 -11.63 11.35 -4.95
CA ASN A 854 -10.36 11.73 -4.35
C ASN A 854 -10.34 13.23 -3.95
N LEU A 855 -11.04 14.10 -4.68
CA LEU A 855 -11.23 15.48 -4.27
C LEU A 855 -12.18 15.59 -3.05
N THR A 856 -13.24 14.77 -2.99
CA THR A 856 -14.24 14.81 -1.90
C THR A 856 -13.62 14.68 -0.50
N TYR A 857 -12.52 13.96 -0.38
CA TYR A 857 -11.87 13.75 0.91
C TYR A 857 -10.40 14.21 0.96
N GLY A 858 -9.84 14.62 -0.19
CA GLY A 858 -8.43 15.02 -0.32
C GLY A 858 -8.20 16.49 -0.67
N TRP A 859 -9.26 17.35 -0.78
CA TRP A 859 -9.13 18.77 -1.13
C TRP A 859 -8.16 19.53 -0.22
N TRP A 860 -8.13 19.18 1.06
CA TRP A 860 -7.34 19.81 2.12
C TRP A 860 -5.83 19.76 1.88
N GLN A 861 -5.34 18.86 1.03
CA GLN A 861 -3.93 18.76 0.66
C GLN A 861 -3.46 20.00 -0.13
N ASN A 862 -4.37 20.57 -0.91
CA ASN A 862 -4.11 21.76 -1.72
C ASN A 862 -3.91 22.99 -0.83
N GLY A 863 -2.85 23.75 -1.07
CA GLY A 863 -2.54 24.96 -0.30
C GLY A 863 -2.00 24.73 1.11
N THR A 864 -2.00 23.49 1.61
CA THR A 864 -1.46 23.11 2.91
C THR A 864 -0.15 22.34 2.78
N ILE A 865 -0.18 21.08 2.37
CA ILE A 865 0.99 20.20 2.23
C ILE A 865 1.58 20.17 0.82
N TYR A 866 0.80 20.54 -0.18
CA TYR A 866 1.22 20.78 -1.57
C TYR A 866 0.71 22.14 -2.02
N ALA A 867 1.47 22.85 -2.85
CA ALA A 867 0.99 24.10 -3.44
C ALA A 867 -0.21 23.86 -4.34
N TYR A 868 -0.19 22.78 -5.11
CA TYR A 868 -1.27 22.38 -6.00
C TYR A 868 -1.56 20.89 -5.89
N THR A 869 -2.79 20.51 -6.24
CA THR A 869 -3.19 19.12 -6.47
C THR A 869 -3.37 18.89 -7.97
N ASP A 870 -2.97 17.70 -8.43
CA ASP A 870 -2.99 17.35 -9.85
C ASP A 870 -4.18 16.41 -10.13
N PRO A 871 -5.24 16.87 -10.84
CA PRO A 871 -6.40 16.06 -11.20
C PRO A 871 -6.17 15.14 -12.41
N ASP A 872 -4.91 15.02 -12.87
CA ASP A 872 -4.52 14.46 -14.14
C ASP A 872 -4.98 15.31 -15.35
N TYR A 873 -4.63 14.89 -16.53
CA TYR A 873 -4.95 15.58 -17.76
C TYR A 873 -6.43 15.45 -18.16
N MET A 874 -6.87 16.34 -19.05
CA MET A 874 -8.20 16.32 -19.66
C MET A 874 -8.11 15.74 -21.07
N THR A 875 -8.74 14.59 -21.34
CA THR A 875 -8.97 14.04 -22.69
C THR A 875 -10.43 14.30 -23.08
N LEU A 876 -10.71 15.41 -23.75
CA LEU A 876 -12.06 15.89 -24.01
C LEU A 876 -12.80 15.01 -25.03
N ALA A 877 -12.09 14.57 -26.06
CA ALA A 877 -12.67 13.74 -27.12
C ALA A 877 -13.05 12.33 -26.63
N LYS A 878 -12.41 11.82 -25.58
CA LYS A 878 -12.73 10.51 -25.00
C LYS A 878 -13.99 10.51 -24.11
N GLY A 879 -14.56 11.68 -23.80
CA GLY A 879 -15.75 11.80 -22.94
C GLY A 879 -17.05 11.28 -23.54
N GLY A 880 -17.09 11.07 -24.86
CA GLY A 880 -18.25 10.51 -25.57
C GLY A 880 -19.40 11.50 -25.80
N SER A 881 -19.46 12.64 -25.11
CA SER A 881 -20.45 13.71 -25.30
C SER A 881 -19.86 15.08 -24.94
N TYR A 882 -20.49 16.14 -25.43
CA TYR A 882 -20.11 17.51 -25.07
C TYR A 882 -20.27 17.75 -23.55
N ASN A 883 -21.36 17.24 -22.94
CA ASN A 883 -21.60 17.36 -21.51
C ASN A 883 -20.49 16.67 -20.69
N ALA A 884 -20.09 15.47 -21.07
CA ALA A 884 -19.02 14.75 -20.37
C ALA A 884 -17.66 15.48 -20.50
N ALA A 885 -17.34 16.01 -21.69
CA ALA A 885 -16.14 16.81 -21.92
C ALA A 885 -16.15 18.10 -21.07
N GLN A 886 -17.28 18.81 -21.01
CA GLN A 886 -17.44 20.00 -20.17
C GLN A 886 -17.34 19.65 -18.67
N THR A 887 -17.90 18.52 -18.27
CA THR A 887 -17.83 18.02 -16.89
C THR A 887 -16.38 17.70 -16.50
N ARG A 888 -15.58 17.14 -17.40
CA ARG A 888 -14.15 16.92 -17.18
C ARG A 888 -13.37 18.23 -16.99
N VAL A 889 -13.70 19.27 -17.77
CA VAL A 889 -13.11 20.60 -17.60
C VAL A 889 -13.48 21.21 -16.26
N ASN A 890 -14.76 21.13 -15.86
CA ASN A 890 -15.22 21.63 -14.57
C ASN A 890 -14.53 20.89 -13.40
N ALA A 891 -14.42 19.55 -13.49
CA ALA A 891 -13.73 18.73 -12.48
C ALA A 891 -12.27 19.13 -12.33
N ALA A 892 -11.56 19.34 -13.43
CA ALA A 892 -10.18 19.81 -13.41
C ALA A 892 -10.07 21.23 -12.83
N ALA A 893 -10.97 22.13 -13.21
CA ALA A 893 -10.94 23.54 -12.78
C ALA A 893 -11.14 23.72 -11.26
N ILE A 894 -11.87 22.81 -10.59
CA ILE A 894 -12.16 22.91 -9.16
C ILE A 894 -11.16 22.15 -8.27
N SER A 895 -10.12 21.54 -8.85
CA SER A 895 -9.23 20.62 -8.13
C SER A 895 -7.98 21.29 -7.55
N GLY A 896 -7.81 22.60 -7.69
CA GLY A 896 -6.71 23.35 -7.11
C GLY A 896 -5.32 23.10 -7.72
N THR A 897 -4.97 23.34 -8.97
CA THR A 897 -4.99 22.34 -10.03
C THR A 897 -3.67 22.38 -10.84
N VAL A 898 -3.23 21.25 -11.36
CA VAL A 898 -2.36 21.17 -12.56
C VAL A 898 -3.30 21.04 -13.75
N TYR A 899 -3.46 22.14 -14.53
CA TYR A 899 -4.54 22.31 -15.49
C TYR A 899 -4.07 22.00 -16.91
N MET A 900 -3.98 20.70 -17.24
CA MET A 900 -3.44 20.23 -18.50
C MET A 900 -4.46 19.47 -19.35
N ASN A 901 -4.43 19.72 -20.66
CA ASN A 901 -5.15 18.93 -21.65
C ASN A 901 -4.24 17.80 -22.17
N SER A 902 -4.84 16.74 -22.71
CA SER A 902 -4.12 15.62 -23.33
C SER A 902 -4.85 15.04 -24.55
N ASP A 903 -5.48 15.90 -25.34
CA ASP A 903 -6.08 15.47 -26.59
C ASP A 903 -5.08 15.47 -27.75
N ASP A 904 -5.31 14.58 -28.73
CA ASP A 904 -4.60 14.56 -30.01
C ASP A 904 -5.06 15.71 -30.89
N VAL A 905 -4.16 16.66 -31.17
CA VAL A 905 -4.48 17.85 -31.99
C VAL A 905 -4.65 17.54 -33.47
N SER A 906 -4.34 16.35 -33.97
CA SER A 906 -4.68 15.90 -35.33
C SER A 906 -6.16 15.47 -35.43
N ASN A 907 -6.83 15.18 -34.29
CA ASN A 907 -8.24 14.83 -34.24
C ASN A 907 -9.13 16.09 -34.34
N VAL A 908 -9.95 16.16 -35.39
CA VAL A 908 -10.82 17.33 -35.66
C VAL A 908 -11.85 17.58 -34.53
N GLU A 909 -12.44 16.52 -33.94
CA GLU A 909 -13.38 16.69 -32.84
C GLU A 909 -12.67 17.15 -31.56
N ALA A 910 -11.50 16.63 -31.28
CA ALA A 910 -10.67 17.11 -30.19
C ALA A 910 -10.33 18.60 -30.34
N GLN A 911 -9.88 19.03 -31.52
CA GLN A 911 -9.63 20.45 -31.82
C GLN A 911 -10.86 21.32 -31.57
N LYS A 912 -12.04 20.85 -31.97
CA LYS A 912 -13.30 21.60 -31.82
C LYS A 912 -13.67 21.73 -30.32
N LEU A 913 -13.55 20.64 -29.55
CA LEU A 913 -13.79 20.64 -28.10
C LEU A 913 -12.79 21.53 -27.36
N MET A 914 -11.49 21.43 -27.67
CA MET A 914 -10.45 22.27 -27.09
C MET A 914 -10.71 23.75 -27.34
N LYS A 915 -11.04 24.13 -28.61
CA LYS A 915 -11.36 25.52 -28.99
C LYS A 915 -12.64 26.01 -28.32
N SER A 916 -13.62 25.16 -28.08
CA SER A 916 -14.87 25.51 -27.41
C SER A 916 -14.72 25.63 -25.90
N LEU A 917 -14.13 24.58 -25.24
CA LEU A 917 -14.14 24.45 -23.79
C LEU A 917 -12.95 25.17 -23.13
N LEU A 918 -11.72 25.03 -23.68
CA LEU A 918 -10.52 25.60 -23.06
C LEU A 918 -10.35 27.11 -23.32
N THR A 919 -11.21 27.70 -24.13
CA THR A 919 -11.21 29.16 -24.36
C THR A 919 -12.19 29.93 -23.48
N ASN A 920 -12.97 29.23 -22.62
CA ASN A 920 -13.88 29.92 -21.69
C ASN A 920 -13.05 30.63 -20.60
N LYS A 921 -12.98 31.95 -20.70
CA LYS A 921 -12.17 32.77 -19.80
C LYS A 921 -12.63 32.64 -18.35
N SER A 922 -13.93 32.60 -18.09
CA SER A 922 -14.45 32.56 -16.71
C SER A 922 -14.17 31.24 -16.01
N VAL A 923 -14.18 30.11 -16.72
CA VAL A 923 -13.79 28.80 -16.18
C VAL A 923 -12.28 28.76 -15.92
N ASN A 924 -11.49 29.26 -16.86
CA ASN A 924 -10.04 29.33 -16.69
C ASN A 924 -9.63 30.24 -15.53
N GLU A 925 -10.32 31.38 -15.32
CA GLU A 925 -10.11 32.24 -14.15
C GLU A 925 -10.34 31.48 -12.83
N ILE A 926 -11.34 30.59 -12.76
CA ILE A 926 -11.58 29.74 -11.60
C ILE A 926 -10.46 28.73 -11.40
N ALA A 927 -10.04 28.03 -12.47
CA ALA A 927 -8.92 27.10 -12.39
C ALA A 927 -7.62 27.79 -11.90
N LEU A 928 -7.40 29.03 -12.34
CA LEU A 928 -6.20 29.81 -12.00
C LEU A 928 -6.22 30.38 -10.56
N ILE A 929 -7.34 30.28 -9.81
CA ILE A 929 -7.34 30.56 -8.35
C ILE A 929 -6.34 29.62 -7.70
N GLY A 930 -6.27 28.37 -8.15
CA GLY A 930 -5.34 27.38 -7.65
C GLY A 930 -5.75 26.79 -6.30
N GLU A 931 -7.01 26.96 -5.89
CA GLU A 931 -7.57 26.45 -4.65
C GLU A 931 -8.59 25.34 -4.96
N ALA A 932 -8.48 24.23 -4.26
CA ALA A 932 -9.39 23.09 -4.37
C ALA A 932 -10.74 23.42 -3.73
N PHE A 933 -11.82 23.06 -4.43
CA PHE A 933 -13.16 23.21 -3.88
C PHE A 933 -13.42 22.18 -2.78
N ARG A 934 -14.02 22.62 -1.71
CA ARG A 934 -14.42 21.81 -0.56
C ARG A 934 -15.74 21.10 -0.86
N PRO A 935 -15.91 19.81 -0.49
CA PRO A 935 -17.20 19.12 -0.63
C PRO A 935 -18.25 19.76 0.27
N VAL A 936 -19.49 19.88 -0.22
CA VAL A 936 -20.59 20.33 0.63
C VAL A 936 -21.00 19.21 1.58
N GLU A 937 -21.12 17.98 1.07
CA GLU A 937 -21.42 16.79 1.88
C GLU A 937 -20.40 15.69 1.62
N GLY A 938 -20.10 14.89 2.64
CA GLY A 938 -19.44 13.58 2.47
C GLY A 938 -20.44 12.54 1.99
N ASN A 939 -19.94 11.53 1.29
CA ASN A 939 -20.78 10.41 0.86
C ASN A 939 -20.49 9.14 1.64
N THR A 940 -21.42 8.19 1.57
CA THR A 940 -21.23 6.85 2.12
C THR A 940 -20.45 5.98 1.12
N GLY A 941 -19.54 5.16 1.60
CA GLY A 941 -18.75 4.26 0.75
C GLY A 941 -17.70 5.00 -0.06
N THR A 942 -17.63 4.70 -1.35
CA THR A 942 -16.57 5.18 -2.26
C THR A 942 -17.05 6.21 -3.29
N ALA A 943 -18.29 6.68 -3.21
CA ALA A 943 -18.83 7.64 -4.18
C ALA A 943 -18.26 9.05 -3.97
N ALA A 944 -18.14 9.80 -5.08
CA ALA A 944 -17.86 11.23 -5.02
C ALA A 944 -19.08 12.01 -4.56
N THR A 945 -18.89 13.17 -3.90
CA THR A 945 -19.98 14.11 -3.67
C THR A 945 -20.43 14.77 -4.96
N ASP A 946 -21.70 15.17 -5.00
CA ASP A 946 -22.27 15.86 -6.16
C ASP A 946 -21.99 17.37 -6.17
N VAL A 947 -21.66 17.95 -5.02
CA VAL A 947 -21.63 19.40 -4.83
C VAL A 947 -20.35 19.83 -4.11
N PHE A 948 -19.65 20.77 -4.73
CA PHE A 948 -18.43 21.37 -4.19
C PHE A 948 -18.55 22.89 -4.12
N VAL A 949 -17.91 23.50 -3.15
CA VAL A 949 -17.92 24.94 -2.93
C VAL A 949 -16.52 25.48 -2.67
N LEU A 950 -16.25 26.66 -3.19
CA LEU A 950 -15.08 27.47 -2.83
C LEU A 950 -15.55 28.85 -2.39
N GLN A 951 -14.99 29.36 -1.29
CA GLN A 951 -15.09 30.76 -0.91
C GLN A 951 -13.78 31.47 -1.24
N ASP A 952 -13.75 32.33 -2.25
CA ASP A 952 -12.63 33.22 -2.53
C ASP A 952 -13.02 34.66 -2.13
N LYS A 953 -12.40 35.14 -1.05
CA LYS A 953 -12.64 36.46 -0.46
C LYS A 953 -14.15 36.66 -0.09
N LYS A 954 -14.88 37.41 -0.90
CA LYS A 954 -16.34 37.66 -0.72
C LYS A 954 -17.24 36.97 -1.72
N ASP A 955 -16.65 36.36 -2.72
CA ASP A 955 -17.34 35.60 -3.75
C ASP A 955 -17.32 34.12 -3.38
N TYR A 956 -18.37 33.40 -3.79
CA TYR A 956 -18.41 31.95 -3.69
C TYR A 956 -18.49 31.37 -5.08
N TYR A 957 -18.00 30.13 -5.23
CA TYR A 957 -18.17 29.32 -6.42
C TYR A 957 -18.81 28.00 -6.02
N LEU A 958 -19.75 27.53 -6.82
CA LEU A 958 -20.51 26.30 -6.57
C LEU A 958 -20.45 25.42 -7.81
N ALA A 959 -19.98 24.20 -7.67
CA ALA A 959 -19.94 23.19 -8.71
C ALA A 959 -20.90 22.06 -8.40
N VAL A 960 -21.71 21.65 -9.38
CA VAL A 960 -22.75 20.63 -9.22
C VAL A 960 -22.59 19.61 -10.36
N PHE A 961 -22.56 18.34 -10.03
CA PHE A 961 -22.25 17.25 -10.96
C PHE A 961 -23.37 16.22 -11.04
N ASN A 962 -23.56 15.65 -12.23
CA ASN A 962 -24.34 14.46 -12.49
C ASN A 962 -23.42 13.39 -13.10
N TYR A 963 -23.15 12.33 -12.33
CA TYR A 963 -22.25 11.22 -12.73
C TYR A 963 -23.00 10.10 -13.48
N THR A 964 -24.26 10.31 -13.86
CA THR A 964 -25.05 9.33 -14.62
C THR A 964 -25.32 9.81 -16.04
N ASN A 965 -25.66 8.90 -16.93
CA ASN A 965 -26.08 9.25 -18.28
C ASN A 965 -27.57 9.69 -18.37
N GLU A 966 -28.30 9.61 -17.27
CA GLU A 966 -29.69 10.04 -17.17
C GLU A 966 -29.80 11.47 -16.61
N ALA A 967 -30.90 12.15 -16.92
CA ALA A 967 -31.16 13.47 -16.37
C ALA A 967 -31.41 13.37 -14.84
N ALA A 968 -30.92 14.36 -14.11
CA ALA A 968 -31.05 14.43 -12.67
C ALA A 968 -31.43 15.84 -12.19
N VAL A 969 -32.16 15.91 -11.06
CA VAL A 969 -32.45 17.17 -10.35
C VAL A 969 -31.70 17.14 -9.02
N LYS A 970 -30.82 18.11 -8.79
CA LYS A 970 -30.10 18.27 -7.53
C LYS A 970 -30.69 19.43 -6.74
N THR A 971 -31.04 19.19 -5.47
CA THR A 971 -31.50 20.24 -4.57
C THR A 971 -30.43 20.56 -3.54
N ILE A 972 -30.02 21.80 -3.47
CA ILE A 972 -28.91 22.28 -2.65
C ILE A 972 -29.43 23.24 -1.60
N ASP A 973 -29.29 22.92 -0.31
CA ASP A 973 -29.50 23.84 0.80
C ASP A 973 -28.36 24.88 0.80
N LEU A 974 -28.71 26.14 0.53
CA LEU A 974 -27.73 27.23 0.42
C LEU A 974 -27.09 27.59 1.75
N LYS A 975 -27.82 27.47 2.87
CA LYS A 975 -27.27 27.68 4.21
C LYS A 975 -26.19 26.64 4.49
N ARG A 976 -26.49 25.39 4.21
CA ARG A 976 -25.54 24.29 4.44
C ARG A 976 -24.35 24.33 3.48
N ALA A 977 -24.56 24.71 2.22
CA ALA A 977 -23.50 24.79 1.22
C ALA A 977 -22.57 26.01 1.42
N LEU A 978 -23.12 27.17 1.71
CA LEU A 978 -22.39 28.44 1.72
C LEU A 978 -22.13 28.99 3.13
N GLY A 979 -22.69 28.38 4.18
CA GLY A 979 -22.61 28.90 5.56
C GLY A 979 -23.37 30.22 5.77
N VAL A 980 -24.27 30.60 4.86
CA VAL A 980 -25.01 31.87 4.91
C VAL A 980 -26.30 31.74 5.73
N SER A 981 -26.88 32.89 6.13
CA SER A 981 -28.18 32.85 6.86
C SER A 981 -29.29 32.30 5.95
N ALA A 982 -30.29 31.63 6.53
CA ALA A 982 -31.44 31.11 5.82
C ALA A 982 -32.29 32.21 5.09
N THR A 983 -32.12 33.48 5.47
CA THR A 983 -32.81 34.59 4.84
C THR A 983 -31.98 35.29 3.76
N ALA A 984 -30.75 34.88 3.55
CA ALA A 984 -29.86 35.49 2.56
C ALA A 984 -30.39 35.23 1.14
N LYS A 985 -30.45 36.30 0.35
CA LYS A 985 -30.61 36.18 -1.12
C LYS A 985 -29.26 35.99 -1.77
N VAL A 986 -29.18 35.09 -2.72
CA VAL A 986 -27.97 34.88 -3.49
C VAL A 986 -28.21 35.10 -5.00
N GLU A 987 -27.30 35.81 -5.65
CA GLU A 987 -27.27 35.93 -7.10
C GLU A 987 -26.29 34.89 -7.63
N LEU A 988 -26.81 33.98 -8.45
CA LEU A 988 -26.02 32.97 -9.17
C LEU A 988 -25.73 33.50 -10.60
N THR A 989 -24.53 33.29 -11.06
CA THR A 989 -24.15 33.46 -12.47
C THR A 989 -23.59 32.15 -13.00
N ASP A 990 -24.27 31.51 -13.94
CA ASP A 990 -23.73 30.33 -14.64
C ASP A 990 -22.48 30.74 -15.41
N VAL A 991 -21.35 30.10 -15.12
CA VAL A 991 -20.03 30.51 -15.62
C VAL A 991 -19.88 30.25 -17.11
N TRP A 992 -20.60 29.26 -17.67
CA TRP A 992 -20.54 28.91 -19.08
C TRP A 992 -21.41 29.81 -19.95
N THR A 993 -22.61 30.12 -19.48
CA THR A 993 -23.62 30.86 -20.26
C THR A 993 -23.71 32.34 -19.90
N GLY A 994 -23.21 32.73 -18.73
CA GLY A 994 -23.40 34.07 -18.16
C GLY A 994 -24.82 34.34 -17.65
N THR A 995 -25.70 33.34 -17.69
CA THR A 995 -27.11 33.49 -17.25
C THR A 995 -27.14 33.74 -15.74
N LYS A 996 -27.97 34.69 -15.33
CA LYS A 996 -28.14 35.05 -13.92
C LYS A 996 -29.48 34.59 -13.37
N ALA A 997 -29.49 34.16 -12.12
CA ALA A 997 -30.66 33.84 -11.35
C ALA A 997 -30.51 34.36 -9.91
N GLU A 998 -31.64 34.75 -9.29
CA GLU A 998 -31.69 35.07 -7.86
C GLU A 998 -32.46 33.94 -7.14
N VAL A 999 -31.87 33.41 -6.09
CA VAL A 999 -32.44 32.30 -5.31
C VAL A 999 -32.34 32.60 -3.82
N LYS A 1000 -33.19 31.92 -3.03
CA LYS A 1000 -33.21 31.99 -1.60
C LYS A 1000 -33.45 30.59 -1.02
N ASP A 1001 -32.87 30.29 0.13
CA ASP A 1001 -32.99 29.07 0.91
C ASP A 1001 -32.44 27.83 0.20
N SER A 1002 -32.96 27.46 -0.98
CA SER A 1002 -32.49 26.30 -1.74
C SER A 1002 -32.35 26.60 -3.24
N LEU A 1003 -31.48 25.86 -3.89
CA LEU A 1003 -31.22 25.89 -5.32
C LEU A 1003 -31.58 24.53 -5.93
N GLN A 1004 -32.50 24.51 -6.89
CA GLN A 1004 -32.72 23.34 -7.75
C GLN A 1004 -31.93 23.48 -9.03
N VAL A 1005 -31.11 22.45 -9.34
CA VAL A 1005 -30.29 22.39 -10.54
C VAL A 1005 -30.74 21.20 -11.38
N ASN A 1006 -31.32 21.48 -12.53
CA ASN A 1006 -31.62 20.47 -13.53
C ASN A 1006 -30.37 20.18 -14.35
N LEU A 1007 -29.97 18.94 -14.42
CA LEU A 1007 -28.80 18.44 -15.13
C LEU A 1007 -29.23 17.38 -16.12
N GLU A 1008 -28.77 17.48 -17.35
CA GLU A 1008 -28.85 16.41 -18.33
C GLU A 1008 -27.88 15.28 -17.95
N GLY A 1009 -27.90 14.17 -18.71
CA GLY A 1009 -26.92 13.10 -18.53
C GLY A 1009 -25.48 13.61 -18.70
N ALA A 1010 -24.60 13.19 -17.81
CA ALA A 1010 -23.17 13.55 -17.74
C ALA A 1010 -22.90 15.07 -17.63
N GLN A 1011 -23.90 15.88 -17.28
CA GLN A 1011 -23.77 17.34 -17.21
C GLN A 1011 -23.31 17.80 -15.83
N SER A 1012 -22.54 18.87 -15.80
CA SER A 1012 -22.22 19.63 -14.59
C SER A 1012 -22.48 21.12 -14.80
N LYS A 1013 -22.70 21.83 -13.69
CA LYS A 1013 -22.86 23.29 -13.66
C LYS A 1013 -21.82 23.90 -12.75
N LEU A 1014 -21.31 25.05 -13.16
CA LEU A 1014 -20.36 25.84 -12.37
C LEU A 1014 -20.94 27.26 -12.25
N TYR A 1015 -21.14 27.70 -11.01
CA TYR A 1015 -21.74 28.99 -10.71
C TYR A 1015 -20.76 29.89 -9.95
N LYS A 1016 -20.75 31.17 -10.32
CA LYS A 1016 -20.28 32.22 -9.43
C LYS A 1016 -21.44 32.70 -8.60
N VAL A 1017 -21.26 32.81 -7.28
CA VAL A 1017 -22.32 33.09 -6.32
C VAL A 1017 -21.99 34.35 -5.53
N LYS A 1018 -22.90 35.30 -5.50
CA LYS A 1018 -22.81 36.54 -4.68
C LYS A 1018 -23.92 36.56 -3.65
N VAL A 1019 -23.52 36.67 -2.38
CA VAL A 1019 -24.47 36.86 -1.30
C VAL A 1019 -24.88 38.31 -1.24
N LYS A 1020 -26.20 38.58 -1.40
CA LYS A 1020 -26.77 39.92 -1.26
C LYS A 1020 -27.06 40.22 0.21
N LYS A 1021 -26.57 41.33 0.69
CA LYS A 1021 -26.82 41.79 2.05
C LYS A 1021 -28.27 42.18 2.25
#